data_03b3cafdce07fbd60bd6d5aaf37ff86d
#
_entry.id   03b3cafdce07fbd60bd6d5aaf37ff86d
#
_cell.length_a   1.000
_cell.length_b   1.000
_cell.length_c   1.000
_cell.angle_alpha   90.00
_cell.angle_beta   90.00
_cell.angle_gamma   90.00
#
_symmetry.space_group_name_H-M   'P 1'
#
loop_
_entity.id
_entity.type
_entity.pdbx_description
1 polymer ?
#
loop_
_entity_poly.entity_id
_entity_poly.type
_entity_poly.pdbx_seq_one_letter_code
_entity_poly.pdbx_strand_id
1 'polypeptide(L)'
;MIRIFSLHSAAVAALAAALATAPAAAQEAPIQNADGTITSAQDIVVLGSIGYRNRGENEAEPVLSYDSEFFQRFEPLTAGDALKRVPSVTFLSDVIESDGARLRGLPPGYTQILINGEKVPGSNADRSFFLDRIPAELIDRVEIVRSSSARRTGDAVAGTLNIKLRDGYELDGGYLRAGGLYYDDKELEPSIGGVFGGALGPGRFLIGGNFQGRHNPKKKYSLRYNDSPENDPNYATDPDVFENREDQTDTRDGKDYSFNATYDIKGDTTDFSVNGFYVHTDRTETERSFEYNHPTNINGPIRATPPGNLTVDNANVAKINQDNYSVNGKLAHRWSLGETSLKIGYAWFDEKQFETEYEVEFDRALPRFTGDQTRTGITDKEFSVRLEHEFPLGENTKLLFGGLWQDKDRSTSITEAPRDRYNLTAANRQGYDQFARNPTEFMRPFGAFVPAVGGINTIEEKRLDGFVLAEGDMPGVKWEAGVRYETTDLTIDDLTPPATRIDNDYEKLLPSASVKIDVGARGRITASAARTSRRPEFNFLSPAQLDAELGDNDLLGNPLLDPETAWGFDLGYEQKLGRSGIAGVNVFYRKVNDLIELTNTGVEGSEGAGTFVYQPQNIGDGKVWGVEFDLSTDLGFVGLPDTGVFGNISWLDSKIIDEFGERRFNGQSKYVYNFGVIQDIPSAGAAFGATYRKQGGAFDRTVGEEVFTAYGADLEVFVEKRFGKSFTIRAVGSNLLNGAKREAFNKFTTRNAQLGLEEDGTPADGRRFDEYELESEKAGPVFQLMARYAF
;
A
#
# COMPACT_ATOMS: atom_id res chain seq x y z
N MET A 1 25.64 -5.58 -19.17
CA MET A 1 25.10 -6.67 -18.36
C MET A 1 26.10 -7.41 -17.46
N ILE A 2 27.38 -7.56 -17.83
CA ILE A 2 28.37 -8.32 -17.00
C ILE A 2 29.01 -7.52 -15.86
N ARG A 3 28.94 -6.18 -15.83
CA ARG A 3 29.54 -5.34 -14.77
C ARG A 3 28.64 -5.08 -13.54
N ILE A 4 27.36 -5.32 -13.63
CA ILE A 4 26.42 -5.09 -12.51
C ILE A 4 26.36 -6.32 -11.59
N PHE A 5 26.48 -7.54 -12.13
CA PHE A 5 26.53 -8.77 -11.33
C PHE A 5 27.73 -8.85 -10.37
N SER A 6 28.84 -8.19 -10.68
CA SER A 6 30.04 -8.19 -9.82
C SER A 6 29.91 -7.28 -8.57
N LEU A 7 29.05 -6.27 -8.61
CA LEU A 7 28.82 -5.38 -7.46
C LEU A 7 27.85 -6.00 -6.43
N HIS A 8 26.82 -6.70 -6.88
CA HIS A 8 25.85 -7.35 -6.00
C HIS A 8 26.46 -8.53 -5.23
N SER A 9 27.28 -9.35 -5.91
CA SER A 9 28.02 -10.46 -5.28
C SER A 9 29.09 -9.95 -4.30
N ALA A 10 29.67 -8.78 -4.56
CA ALA A 10 30.69 -8.18 -3.69
C ALA A 10 30.07 -7.59 -2.41
N ALA A 11 28.85 -7.02 -2.48
CA ALA A 11 28.16 -6.46 -1.31
C ALA A 11 27.72 -7.56 -0.33
N VAL A 12 27.16 -8.66 -0.83
CA VAL A 12 26.78 -9.82 0.00
C VAL A 12 28.02 -10.53 0.57
N ALA A 13 29.08 -10.67 -0.22
CA ALA A 13 30.35 -11.25 0.24
C ALA A 13 31.09 -10.34 1.24
N ALA A 14 30.99 -9.01 1.07
CA ALA A 14 31.58 -8.04 2.00
C ALA A 14 30.80 -8.02 3.34
N LEU A 15 29.49 -8.17 3.32
CA LEU A 15 28.68 -8.29 4.53
C LEU A 15 29.01 -9.59 5.27
N ALA A 16 29.11 -10.72 4.57
CA ALA A 16 29.50 -12.01 5.13
C ALA A 16 30.96 -12.00 5.67
N ALA A 17 31.87 -11.33 4.98
CA ALA A 17 33.27 -11.21 5.42
C ALA A 17 33.43 -10.25 6.63
N ALA A 18 32.67 -9.16 6.68
CA ALA A 18 32.65 -8.25 7.84
C ALA A 18 32.09 -8.92 9.10
N LEU A 19 31.11 -9.81 8.93
CA LEU A 19 30.50 -10.58 10.03
C LEU A 19 31.44 -11.71 10.54
N ALA A 20 32.32 -12.25 9.71
CA ALA A 20 33.23 -13.34 10.05
C ALA A 20 34.50 -12.86 10.76
N THR A 21 34.84 -11.57 10.73
CA THR A 21 36.09 -11.02 11.28
C THR A 21 35.88 -10.08 12.46
N ALA A 22 34.67 -9.94 12.99
CA ALA A 22 34.41 -9.12 14.16
C ALA A 22 35.12 -9.74 15.37
N PRO A 23 36.09 -9.07 16.02
CA PRO A 23 36.65 -9.55 17.28
C PRO A 23 35.56 -9.56 18.35
N ALA A 24 35.58 -10.56 19.22
CA ALA A 24 34.74 -10.56 20.42
C ALA A 24 35.08 -9.31 21.23
N ALA A 25 34.30 -8.25 21.02
CA ALA A 25 34.49 -7.01 21.77
C ALA A 25 34.13 -7.23 23.24
N ALA A 26 34.94 -6.71 24.11
CA ALA A 26 34.68 -6.66 25.54
C ALA A 26 33.31 -6.02 25.77
N GLN A 27 32.49 -6.64 26.59
CA GLN A 27 31.17 -6.21 26.97
C GLN A 27 31.25 -4.83 27.63
N GLU A 28 31.06 -3.77 26.84
CA GLU A 28 30.85 -2.42 27.37
C GLU A 28 29.44 -2.35 27.98
N ALA A 29 29.29 -1.49 28.99
CA ALA A 29 28.04 -1.33 29.72
C ALA A 29 26.90 -0.98 28.73
N PRO A 30 25.72 -1.55 28.92
CA PRO A 30 24.59 -1.35 28.00
C PRO A 30 24.21 0.13 27.86
N ILE A 31 23.94 0.57 26.64
CA ILE A 31 23.60 1.96 26.35
C ILE A 31 22.08 2.11 26.57
N GLN A 32 21.70 3.05 27.41
CA GLN A 32 20.31 3.39 27.66
C GLN A 32 19.78 4.35 26.58
N ASN A 33 18.64 4.03 25.99
CA ASN A 33 17.86 4.96 25.19
C ASN A 33 17.35 6.14 26.04
N ALA A 34 16.91 7.22 25.43
CA ALA A 34 16.41 8.41 26.13
C ALA A 34 15.22 8.14 27.08
N ASP A 35 14.51 7.03 26.89
CA ASP A 35 13.42 6.52 27.73
C ASP A 35 13.89 5.45 28.73
N GLY A 36 15.17 5.13 28.77
CA GLY A 36 15.77 4.15 29.68
C GLY A 36 15.70 2.69 29.21
N THR A 37 15.22 2.42 28.01
CA THR A 37 15.19 1.08 27.42
C THR A 37 16.48 0.76 26.68
N ILE A 38 16.94 -0.48 26.81
CA ILE A 38 18.12 -1.02 26.13
C ILE A 38 17.63 -2.12 25.22
N THR A 39 17.81 -1.97 23.91
CA THR A 39 17.45 -3.01 22.96
C THR A 39 18.72 -3.71 22.50
N SER A 40 18.95 -4.93 22.98
CA SER A 40 20.01 -5.79 22.43
C SER A 40 19.46 -6.58 21.25
N ALA A 41 20.35 -7.04 20.36
CA ALA A 41 19.94 -7.95 19.28
C ALA A 41 19.28 -9.23 19.83
N GLN A 42 19.64 -9.66 21.04
CA GLN A 42 19.05 -10.81 21.74
C GLN A 42 17.59 -10.54 22.12
N ASP A 43 17.26 -9.33 22.56
CA ASP A 43 15.88 -8.95 22.91
C ASP A 43 14.98 -8.90 21.68
N ILE A 44 15.53 -8.54 20.53
CA ILE A 44 14.79 -8.55 19.25
C ILE A 44 14.54 -9.98 18.74
N VAL A 45 15.54 -10.86 18.83
CA VAL A 45 15.46 -12.23 18.29
C VAL A 45 14.71 -13.16 19.23
N VAL A 46 14.90 -13.00 20.56
CA VAL A 46 14.29 -13.82 21.61
C VAL A 46 13.33 -12.95 22.42
N LEU A 47 12.10 -12.79 21.92
CA LEU A 47 11.08 -12.00 22.59
C LEU A 47 10.74 -12.62 23.95
N GLY A 48 11.13 -11.93 25.02
CA GLY A 48 10.89 -12.38 26.41
C GLY A 48 9.48 -12.06 26.92
N SER A 49 8.78 -11.14 26.28
CA SER A 49 7.44 -10.69 26.65
C SER A 49 6.53 -10.57 25.43
N ILE A 50 5.22 -10.47 25.69
CA ILE A 50 4.24 -10.19 24.64
C ILE A 50 4.25 -8.68 24.40
N GLY A 51 4.38 -8.26 23.14
CA GLY A 51 4.32 -6.85 22.74
C GLY A 51 2.88 -6.32 22.80
N TYR A 52 2.72 -5.11 23.33
CA TYR A 52 1.44 -4.41 23.40
C TYR A 52 1.56 -3.05 22.73
N ARG A 53 0.40 -2.48 22.36
CA ARG A 53 0.32 -1.12 21.80
C ARG A 53 0.82 -0.08 22.81
N ASN A 54 1.60 0.88 22.35
CA ASN A 54 2.03 2.02 23.16
C ASN A 54 1.02 3.16 23.13
N ARG A 55 1.00 3.94 24.18
CA ARG A 55 0.07 5.05 24.38
C ARG A 55 0.57 6.34 23.77
N GLY A 56 1.49 6.52 22.98
CA GLY A 56 1.94 7.81 22.44
C GLY A 56 1.93 8.92 23.51
N GLU A 57 2.97 8.97 24.37
CA GLU A 57 2.90 9.86 25.55
C GLU A 57 3.42 11.27 25.28
N ASN A 58 4.31 11.44 24.29
CA ASN A 58 5.08 12.66 24.14
C ASN A 58 4.50 13.71 23.18
N GLU A 59 3.49 13.38 22.38
CA GLU A 59 2.93 14.27 21.37
C GLU A 59 1.49 14.67 21.70
N ALA A 60 1.08 15.90 21.35
CA ALA A 60 -0.32 16.34 21.46
C ALA A 60 -1.18 15.70 20.35
N GLU A 61 -0.60 15.38 19.20
CA GLU A 61 -1.26 14.67 18.11
C GLU A 61 -1.87 13.32 18.55
N PRO A 62 -3.00 12.89 17.98
CA PRO A 62 -3.59 11.57 18.24
C PRO A 62 -2.85 10.48 17.47
N VAL A 63 -1.73 10.01 18.02
CA VAL A 63 -0.88 8.96 17.45
C VAL A 63 -1.10 7.63 18.16
N LEU A 64 -1.30 6.54 17.38
CA LEU A 64 -1.19 5.16 17.87
C LEU A 64 0.18 4.62 17.45
N SER A 65 0.95 4.09 18.39
CA SER A 65 2.26 3.49 18.13
C SER A 65 2.22 1.99 18.41
N TYR A 66 2.73 1.22 17.46
CA TYR A 66 2.90 -0.23 17.53
C TYR A 66 4.36 -0.56 17.27
N ASP A 67 5.08 -0.96 18.34
CA ASP A 67 6.47 -1.36 18.22
C ASP A 67 6.60 -2.72 17.54
N SER A 68 7.79 -3.02 17.04
CA SER A 68 8.06 -4.26 16.33
C SER A 68 7.71 -5.53 17.11
N GLU A 69 7.80 -5.52 18.45
CA GLU A 69 7.40 -6.65 19.30
C GLU A 69 5.93 -7.03 19.16
N PHE A 70 5.06 -6.08 18.81
CA PHE A 70 3.63 -6.33 18.65
C PHE A 70 3.35 -7.31 17.50
N PHE A 71 4.09 -7.23 16.41
CA PHE A 71 3.85 -8.04 15.21
C PHE A 71 4.95 -9.03 14.85
N GLN A 72 6.15 -8.95 15.44
CA GLN A 72 7.29 -9.80 15.07
C GLN A 72 7.05 -11.30 15.22
N ARG A 73 6.24 -11.73 16.18
CA ARG A 73 5.95 -13.17 16.39
C ARG A 73 5.20 -13.80 15.23
N PHE A 74 4.53 -13.02 14.42
CA PHE A 74 3.85 -13.47 13.21
C PHE A 74 4.75 -13.42 11.96
N GLU A 75 6.05 -13.12 12.14
CA GLU A 75 7.04 -13.06 11.07
C GLU A 75 6.59 -12.28 9.82
N PRO A 76 6.11 -11.03 9.96
CA PRO A 76 5.76 -10.25 8.81
C PRO A 76 6.99 -10.12 7.91
N LEU A 77 6.79 -10.22 6.61
CA LEU A 77 7.86 -10.05 5.62
C LEU A 77 8.09 -8.59 5.32
N THR A 78 7.02 -7.81 5.36
CA THR A 78 7.00 -6.41 4.92
C THR A 78 6.22 -5.52 5.89
N ALA A 79 6.31 -4.21 5.69
CA ALA A 79 5.49 -3.23 6.40
C ALA A 79 3.99 -3.45 6.15
N GLY A 80 3.60 -3.83 4.92
CA GLY A 80 2.23 -4.17 4.59
C GLY A 80 1.70 -5.31 5.45
N ASP A 81 2.47 -6.39 5.62
CA ASP A 81 2.08 -7.52 6.48
C ASP A 81 1.96 -7.13 7.95
N ALA A 82 2.85 -6.26 8.44
CA ALA A 82 2.77 -5.74 9.81
C ALA A 82 1.48 -4.95 10.04
N LEU A 83 1.07 -4.16 9.04
CA LEU A 83 -0.13 -3.32 9.09
C LEU A 83 -1.44 -4.11 9.09
N LYS A 84 -1.46 -5.37 8.70
CA LYS A 84 -2.67 -6.22 8.77
C LYS A 84 -3.30 -6.28 10.17
N ARG A 85 -2.52 -6.02 11.22
CA ARG A 85 -2.92 -6.16 12.63
C ARG A 85 -3.29 -4.86 13.32
N VAL A 86 -3.14 -3.72 12.63
CA VAL A 86 -3.45 -2.41 13.19
C VAL A 86 -4.86 -1.96 12.82
N PRO A 87 -5.53 -1.10 13.62
CA PRO A 87 -6.90 -0.70 13.37
C PRO A 87 -7.07 0.14 12.12
N SER A 88 -8.21 0.03 11.49
CA SER A 88 -8.67 0.83 10.34
C SER A 88 -7.85 0.68 9.06
N VAL A 89 -6.89 -0.23 9.00
CA VAL A 89 -6.12 -0.49 7.78
C VAL A 89 -6.78 -1.60 6.98
N THR A 90 -7.11 -1.31 5.74
CA THR A 90 -7.53 -2.25 4.71
C THR A 90 -6.55 -2.19 3.55
N PHE A 91 -6.66 -3.11 2.60
CA PHE A 91 -5.79 -3.17 1.43
C PHE A 91 -6.64 -3.23 0.17
N LEU A 92 -6.09 -2.83 -0.96
CA LEU A 92 -6.71 -3.01 -2.29
C LEU A 92 -6.92 -4.49 -2.59
N SER A 93 -6.03 -5.25 -2.13
CA SER A 93 -5.93 -6.65 -1.94
C SER A 93 -6.12 -7.68 -2.92
N ASP A 94 -5.06 -8.22 -3.13
CA ASP A 94 -4.92 -9.61 -3.49
C ASP A 94 -5.01 -10.55 -2.29
N VAL A 95 -5.27 -11.81 -2.54
CA VAL A 95 -5.61 -12.78 -1.49
C VAL A 95 -4.48 -12.96 -0.46
N ILE A 96 -3.22 -12.85 -0.86
CA ILE A 96 -2.06 -12.96 0.05
C ILE A 96 -1.11 -11.76 0.02
N GLU A 97 -1.26 -10.83 -0.90
CA GLU A 97 -0.46 -9.59 -0.95
C GLU A 97 -1.09 -8.47 -0.12
N SER A 98 -0.28 -7.53 0.34
CA SER A 98 -0.68 -6.42 1.24
C SER A 98 -0.27 -5.09 0.65
N ASP A 99 -0.67 -4.84 -0.58
CA ASP A 99 -0.42 -3.59 -1.30
C ASP A 99 -1.59 -2.61 -1.20
N GLY A 100 -1.37 -1.36 -1.62
CA GLY A 100 -2.38 -0.32 -1.61
C GLY A 100 -3.04 -0.12 -0.25
N ALA A 101 -2.24 0.10 0.80
CA ALA A 101 -2.77 0.29 2.15
C ALA A 101 -3.71 1.49 2.22
N ARG A 102 -4.91 1.26 2.74
CA ARG A 102 -5.98 2.23 2.91
C ARG A 102 -6.27 2.44 4.38
N LEU A 103 -6.24 3.69 4.83
CA LEU A 103 -6.70 4.03 6.16
C LEU A 103 -8.18 4.42 6.10
N ARG A 104 -8.99 3.90 7.05
CA ARG A 104 -10.43 4.19 7.13
C ARG A 104 -11.24 3.80 5.89
N GLY A 105 -10.69 2.87 5.11
CA GLY A 105 -11.30 2.34 3.89
C GLY A 105 -11.38 3.33 2.72
N LEU A 106 -10.76 4.52 2.83
CA LEU A 106 -10.64 5.45 1.70
C LEU A 106 -9.61 4.94 0.68
N PRO A 107 -9.69 5.34 -0.60
CA PRO A 107 -8.68 4.99 -1.59
C PRO A 107 -7.25 5.30 -1.13
N PRO A 108 -6.20 4.60 -1.61
CA PRO A 108 -4.83 4.75 -1.09
C PRO A 108 -4.31 6.19 -1.13
N GLY A 109 -4.59 6.95 -2.19
CA GLY A 109 -4.20 8.35 -2.33
C GLY A 109 -4.71 9.31 -1.24
N TYR A 110 -5.69 8.90 -0.42
CA TYR A 110 -6.14 9.66 0.76
C TYR A 110 -5.31 9.37 2.02
N THR A 111 -4.46 8.33 2.00
CA THR A 111 -3.59 7.93 3.11
C THR A 111 -2.19 8.42 2.86
N GLN A 112 -1.67 9.29 3.73
CA GLN A 112 -0.27 9.68 3.64
C GLN A 112 0.61 8.56 4.18
N ILE A 113 1.59 8.12 3.39
CA ILE A 113 2.61 7.14 3.78
C ILE A 113 3.94 7.84 3.91
N LEU A 114 4.59 7.68 5.06
CA LEU A 114 5.89 8.27 5.37
C LEU A 114 6.87 7.19 5.84
N ILE A 115 8.14 7.36 5.47
CA ILE A 115 9.26 6.62 6.05
C ILE A 115 10.13 7.60 6.84
N ASN A 116 10.30 7.37 8.14
CA ASN A 116 10.98 8.29 9.07
C ASN A 116 10.44 9.73 9.06
N GLY A 117 9.14 9.88 8.72
CA GLY A 117 8.47 11.18 8.65
C GLY A 117 8.63 11.92 7.33
N GLU A 118 9.28 11.32 6.33
CA GLU A 118 9.45 11.90 4.99
C GLU A 118 8.71 11.07 3.94
N LYS A 119 8.23 11.70 2.87
CA LYS A 119 7.64 11.01 1.73
C LYS A 119 8.70 10.26 0.94
N VAL A 120 8.29 9.16 0.33
CA VAL A 120 9.09 8.42 -0.63
C VAL A 120 8.30 8.36 -1.94
N PRO A 121 8.88 8.76 -3.08
CA PRO A 121 8.23 8.65 -4.38
C PRO A 121 8.03 7.20 -4.77
N GLY A 122 7.03 6.93 -5.60
CA GLY A 122 6.69 5.61 -6.10
C GLY A 122 6.07 5.66 -7.49
N SER A 123 5.82 4.51 -8.07
CA SER A 123 5.18 4.38 -9.40
C SER A 123 3.70 4.73 -9.38
N ASN A 124 3.05 4.56 -8.23
CA ASN A 124 1.60 4.63 -8.13
C ASN A 124 1.06 5.99 -8.59
N ALA A 125 0.08 5.93 -9.47
CA ALA A 125 -0.60 7.11 -9.99
C ALA A 125 -1.27 7.93 -8.88
N ASP A 126 -1.81 7.26 -7.85
CA ASP A 126 -2.46 7.85 -6.68
C ASP A 126 -1.49 8.45 -5.64
N ARG A 127 -0.18 8.54 -5.98
CA ARG A 127 0.90 9.06 -5.13
C ARG A 127 1.20 8.23 -3.88
N SER A 128 0.65 7.03 -3.76
CA SER A 128 0.96 6.11 -2.67
C SER A 128 2.30 5.40 -2.89
N PHE A 129 2.84 4.83 -1.83
CA PHE A 129 4.05 4.01 -1.87
C PHE A 129 3.71 2.56 -1.53
N PHE A 130 4.33 1.62 -2.21
CA PHE A 130 4.17 0.19 -1.95
C PHE A 130 4.81 -0.22 -0.62
N LEU A 131 4.00 -0.41 0.42
CA LEU A 131 4.46 -0.84 1.74
C LEU A 131 4.96 -2.28 1.77
N ASP A 132 4.58 -3.08 0.80
CA ASP A 132 5.06 -4.44 0.61
C ASP A 132 6.52 -4.51 0.12
N ARG A 133 7.14 -3.35 -0.21
CA ARG A 133 8.56 -3.23 -0.55
C ARG A 133 9.45 -2.95 0.65
N ILE A 134 8.90 -2.55 1.80
CA ILE A 134 9.69 -2.26 3.01
C ILE A 134 9.81 -3.53 3.85
N PRO A 135 11.02 -4.11 3.99
CA PRO A 135 11.22 -5.30 4.83
C PRO A 135 10.90 -5.02 6.30
N ALA A 136 10.19 -5.94 6.93
CA ALA A 136 9.79 -5.79 8.33
C ALA A 136 10.97 -5.75 9.32
N GLU A 137 12.12 -6.31 8.95
CA GLU A 137 13.35 -6.26 9.75
C GLU A 137 13.85 -4.85 10.02
N LEU A 138 13.61 -3.94 9.08
CA LEU A 138 14.08 -2.56 9.17
C LEU A 138 13.19 -1.71 10.07
N ILE A 139 12.00 -2.21 10.41
CA ILE A 139 10.98 -1.45 11.13
C ILE A 139 11.29 -1.49 12.63
N ASP A 140 11.36 -0.31 13.24
CA ASP A 140 11.31 -0.13 14.68
C ASP A 140 9.86 -0.11 15.15
N ARG A 141 9.05 0.76 14.59
CA ARG A 141 7.61 0.89 14.91
C ARG A 141 6.79 1.44 13.75
N VAL A 142 5.49 1.23 13.86
CA VAL A 142 4.49 1.81 12.98
C VAL A 142 3.66 2.82 13.76
N GLU A 143 3.55 4.02 13.25
CA GLU A 143 2.75 5.10 13.82
C GLU A 143 1.54 5.39 12.93
N ILE A 144 0.34 5.38 13.51
CA ILE A 144 -0.89 5.82 12.86
C ILE A 144 -1.24 7.19 13.42
N VAL A 145 -1.09 8.22 12.60
CA VAL A 145 -1.49 9.59 12.95
C VAL A 145 -2.90 9.82 12.44
N ARG A 146 -3.85 9.90 13.37
CA ARG A 146 -5.28 9.98 13.07
C ARG A 146 -5.72 11.35 12.57
N SER A 147 -5.01 12.42 12.96
CA SER A 147 -5.29 13.78 12.55
C SER A 147 -3.98 14.52 12.30
N SER A 148 -3.93 15.33 11.24
CA SER A 148 -2.72 16.06 10.85
C SER A 148 -2.44 17.25 11.76
N SER A 149 -1.16 17.56 11.96
CA SER A 149 -0.65 18.77 12.61
C SER A 149 -0.12 19.75 11.56
N ALA A 150 -0.12 21.05 11.85
CA ALA A 150 0.47 22.06 10.99
C ALA A 150 1.98 21.81 10.71
N ARG A 151 2.65 21.06 11.57
CA ARG A 151 4.04 20.62 11.38
C ARG A 151 4.18 19.65 10.21
N ARG A 152 3.16 18.86 9.88
CA ARG A 152 3.16 17.90 8.79
C ARG A 152 2.58 18.49 7.52
N THR A 153 2.94 17.94 6.37
CA THR A 153 2.29 18.29 5.10
C THR A 153 0.82 17.87 5.10
N GLY A 154 -0.02 18.59 4.37
CA GLY A 154 -1.47 18.42 4.41
C GLY A 154 -2.03 17.17 3.73
N ASP A 155 -1.21 16.36 3.08
CA ASP A 155 -1.61 15.22 2.24
C ASP A 155 -2.10 14.01 3.07
N ALA A 156 -3.05 14.19 3.99
CA ALA A 156 -3.43 13.17 4.97
C ALA A 156 -4.93 13.20 5.30
N VAL A 157 -5.81 13.14 4.30
CA VAL A 157 -7.26 13.22 4.50
C VAL A 157 -7.77 12.06 5.36
N ALA A 158 -7.33 10.83 5.09
CA ALA A 158 -7.65 9.66 5.90
C ALA A 158 -6.82 9.58 7.19
N GLY A 159 -5.61 10.12 7.16
CA GLY A 159 -4.59 10.07 8.20
C GLY A 159 -3.23 9.68 7.63
N THR A 160 -2.25 9.48 8.50
CA THR A 160 -0.87 9.15 8.09
C THR A 160 -0.44 7.80 8.66
N LEU A 161 0.17 6.97 7.83
CA LEU A 161 0.93 5.79 8.20
C LEU A 161 2.41 6.14 8.14
N ASN A 162 3.08 6.23 9.29
CA ASN A 162 4.49 6.57 9.37
C ASN A 162 5.28 5.36 9.81
N ILE A 163 6.10 4.82 8.92
CA ILE A 163 6.98 3.68 9.19
C ILE A 163 8.28 4.23 9.72
N LYS A 164 8.57 3.99 10.99
CA LYS A 164 9.85 4.32 11.60
C LYS A 164 10.81 3.18 11.40
N LEU A 165 11.91 3.45 10.71
CA LEU A 165 13.02 2.52 10.57
C LEU A 165 13.94 2.63 11.79
N ARG A 166 14.65 1.54 12.12
CA ARG A 166 15.62 1.49 13.20
C ARG A 166 16.76 2.46 12.97
N ASP A 167 17.21 3.13 14.03
CA ASP A 167 18.39 4.01 14.02
C ASP A 167 19.61 3.34 14.70
N GLY A 168 20.77 4.00 14.68
CA GLY A 168 22.01 3.48 15.25
C GLY A 168 22.00 3.37 16.77
N TYR A 169 21.03 3.98 17.46
CA TYR A 169 20.88 3.91 18.93
C TYR A 169 19.85 2.87 19.39
N GLU A 170 19.08 2.31 18.48
CA GLU A 170 18.02 1.34 18.80
C GLU A 170 18.49 -0.11 18.77
N LEU A 171 19.68 -0.38 18.22
CA LEU A 171 20.23 -1.73 18.17
C LEU A 171 21.71 -1.74 18.56
N ASP A 172 22.08 -2.65 19.47
CA ASP A 172 23.44 -2.99 19.80
C ASP A 172 23.71 -4.47 19.53
N GLY A 173 24.70 -4.75 18.68
CA GLY A 173 24.96 -6.08 18.14
C GLY A 173 24.27 -6.32 16.79
N GLY A 174 24.09 -7.57 16.46
CA GLY A 174 23.48 -7.94 15.18
C GLY A 174 22.65 -9.21 15.25
N TYR A 175 21.80 -9.40 14.25
CA TYR A 175 21.13 -10.67 14.04
C TYR A 175 21.05 -11.02 12.57
N LEU A 176 20.96 -12.30 12.29
CA LEU A 176 20.69 -12.88 10.99
C LEU A 176 19.37 -13.63 11.03
N ARG A 177 18.62 -13.56 9.94
CA ARG A 177 17.41 -14.33 9.69
C ARG A 177 17.59 -15.11 8.40
N ALA A 178 17.19 -16.39 8.40
CA ALA A 178 17.14 -17.21 7.19
C ALA A 178 15.99 -18.20 7.28
N GLY A 179 15.34 -18.42 6.15
CA GLY A 179 14.23 -19.34 6.03
C GLY A 179 13.61 -19.35 4.64
N GLY A 180 12.37 -19.75 4.56
CA GLY A 180 11.65 -19.82 3.30
C GLY A 180 10.14 -19.92 3.48
N LEU A 181 9.43 -19.70 2.39
CA LEU A 181 7.99 -19.77 2.26
C LEU A 181 7.64 -20.93 1.32
N TYR A 182 6.66 -21.70 1.72
CA TYR A 182 6.12 -22.82 0.94
C TYR A 182 4.66 -22.54 0.60
N TYR A 183 4.35 -22.51 -0.70
CA TYR A 183 3.06 -22.16 -1.24
C TYR A 183 2.20 -23.38 -1.59
N ASP A 184 0.90 -23.17 -1.83
CA ASP A 184 -0.08 -24.23 -2.08
C ASP A 184 0.22 -25.05 -3.36
N ASP A 185 0.81 -24.44 -4.36
CA ASP A 185 1.26 -25.07 -5.60
C ASP A 185 2.64 -25.75 -5.50
N LYS A 186 3.24 -25.75 -4.27
CA LYS A 186 4.52 -26.38 -3.91
C LYS A 186 5.76 -25.58 -4.28
N GLU A 187 5.62 -24.33 -4.71
CA GLU A 187 6.75 -23.43 -4.89
C GLU A 187 7.39 -23.10 -3.54
N LEU A 188 8.72 -22.95 -3.53
CA LEU A 188 9.51 -22.64 -2.34
C LEU A 188 10.35 -21.38 -2.59
N GLU A 189 10.05 -20.30 -1.86
CA GLU A 189 10.76 -19.04 -1.98
C GLU A 189 11.65 -18.76 -0.76
N PRO A 190 12.93 -18.41 -0.96
CA PRO A 190 13.85 -18.11 0.14
C PRO A 190 13.63 -16.71 0.70
N SER A 191 13.96 -16.55 1.99
CA SER A 191 13.99 -15.27 2.69
C SER A 191 15.21 -15.22 3.59
N ILE A 192 16.08 -14.21 3.36
CA ILE A 192 17.34 -14.04 4.10
C ILE A 192 17.48 -12.56 4.42
N GLY A 193 17.79 -12.24 5.66
CA GLY A 193 18.01 -10.85 6.07
C GLY A 193 18.91 -10.75 7.31
N GLY A 194 19.37 -9.55 7.58
CA GLY A 194 20.14 -9.27 8.77
C GLY A 194 20.32 -7.79 9.02
N VAL A 195 20.56 -7.46 10.27
CA VAL A 195 20.80 -6.10 10.73
C VAL A 195 21.97 -6.13 11.71
N PHE A 196 22.83 -5.12 11.66
CA PHE A 196 23.95 -4.94 12.58
C PHE A 196 24.12 -3.47 12.93
N GLY A 197 24.22 -3.17 14.22
CA GLY A 197 24.42 -1.84 14.74
C GLY A 197 25.49 -1.81 15.83
N GLY A 198 26.12 -0.65 16.00
CA GLY A 198 27.16 -0.49 17.00
C GLY A 198 27.77 0.91 17.03
N ALA A 199 28.71 1.12 17.95
CA ALA A 199 29.44 2.36 18.07
C ALA A 199 30.44 2.55 16.91
N LEU A 200 30.53 3.78 16.37
CA LEU A 200 31.54 4.16 15.38
C LEU A 200 31.98 5.61 15.63
N GLY A 201 33.20 5.81 16.12
CA GLY A 201 33.70 7.14 16.47
C GLY A 201 32.81 7.84 17.50
N PRO A 202 32.35 9.10 17.22
CA PRO A 202 31.50 9.83 18.16
C PRO A 202 30.02 9.44 18.09
N GLY A 203 29.65 8.56 17.17
CA GLY A 203 28.27 8.18 16.92
C GLY A 203 28.06 6.68 16.88
N ARG A 204 26.91 6.31 16.36
CA ARG A 204 26.52 4.91 16.16
C ARG A 204 26.02 4.71 14.73
N PHE A 205 26.21 3.52 14.24
CA PHE A 205 25.73 3.12 12.92
C PHE A 205 24.79 1.92 13.04
N LEU A 206 23.95 1.78 12.03
CA LEU A 206 23.18 0.58 11.77
C LEU A 206 23.20 0.31 10.27
N ILE A 207 23.38 -0.95 9.89
CA ILE A 207 23.27 -1.43 8.52
C ILE A 207 22.33 -2.62 8.48
N GLY A 208 21.52 -2.70 7.47
CA GLY A 208 20.61 -3.82 7.24
C GLY A 208 20.54 -4.20 5.77
N GLY A 209 20.26 -5.47 5.53
CA GLY A 209 20.01 -5.98 4.19
C GLY A 209 19.03 -7.14 4.21
N ASN A 210 18.25 -7.27 3.15
CA ASN A 210 17.26 -8.33 3.02
C ASN A 210 17.16 -8.78 1.56
N PHE A 211 16.97 -10.07 1.39
CA PHE A 211 16.57 -10.72 0.15
C PHE A 211 15.28 -11.49 0.41
N GLN A 212 14.27 -11.26 -0.42
CA GLN A 212 12.96 -11.89 -0.32
C GLN A 212 12.51 -12.40 -1.68
N GLY A 213 12.38 -13.72 -1.83
CA GLY A 213 11.64 -14.33 -2.93
C GLY A 213 10.13 -14.17 -2.71
N ARG A 214 9.39 -13.93 -3.76
CA ARG A 214 7.94 -13.75 -3.75
C ARG A 214 7.28 -14.65 -4.76
N HIS A 215 6.15 -15.19 -4.37
CA HIS A 215 5.28 -15.99 -5.22
C HIS A 215 3.83 -15.80 -4.81
N ASN A 216 2.93 -15.63 -5.76
CA ASN A 216 1.49 -15.56 -5.52
C ASN A 216 0.76 -16.33 -6.60
N PRO A 217 0.37 -17.61 -6.35
CA PRO A 217 -0.25 -18.50 -7.33
C PRO A 217 -1.78 -18.36 -7.32
N LYS A 218 -2.30 -17.21 -7.72
CA LYS A 218 -3.74 -16.98 -7.74
C LYS A 218 -4.43 -17.84 -8.79
N LYS A 219 -5.59 -18.34 -8.41
CA LYS A 219 -6.51 -19.05 -9.30
C LYS A 219 -7.87 -18.39 -9.22
N LYS A 220 -8.37 -17.98 -10.38
CA LYS A 220 -9.65 -17.30 -10.54
C LYS A 220 -10.53 -18.09 -11.50
N TYR A 221 -11.80 -18.09 -11.27
CA TYR A 221 -12.79 -18.40 -12.30
C TYR A 221 -13.88 -17.34 -12.31
N SER A 222 -14.42 -17.09 -13.50
CA SER A 222 -15.54 -16.20 -13.73
C SER A 222 -16.70 -16.95 -14.38
N LEU A 223 -17.90 -16.53 -14.04
CA LEU A 223 -19.13 -16.98 -14.68
C LEU A 223 -19.82 -15.74 -15.24
N ARG A 224 -20.06 -15.71 -16.54
CA ARG A 224 -20.68 -14.58 -17.27
C ARG A 224 -22.06 -14.91 -17.74
N TYR A 225 -22.94 -13.93 -17.69
CA TYR A 225 -24.35 -14.00 -17.99
C TYR A 225 -24.80 -12.78 -18.77
N ASN A 226 -25.69 -12.93 -19.78
CA ASN A 226 -26.24 -11.85 -20.60
C ASN A 226 -27.22 -10.93 -19.84
N ASP A 227 -27.58 -11.29 -18.61
CA ASP A 227 -28.49 -10.50 -17.79
C ASP A 227 -28.14 -10.66 -16.31
N SER A 228 -28.60 -9.76 -15.49
CA SER A 228 -28.30 -9.70 -14.06
C SER A 228 -29.46 -10.22 -13.20
N PRO A 229 -29.21 -10.60 -11.93
CA PRO A 229 -30.26 -10.97 -10.99
C PRO A 229 -31.27 -9.84 -10.71
N GLU A 230 -31.00 -8.61 -11.14
CA GLU A 230 -31.93 -7.50 -11.05
C GLU A 230 -33.11 -7.66 -11.98
N ASN A 231 -32.90 -8.15 -13.22
CA ASN A 231 -33.93 -8.38 -14.24
C ASN A 231 -34.43 -9.83 -14.22
N ASP A 232 -33.50 -10.81 -14.11
CA ASP A 232 -33.85 -12.22 -14.02
C ASP A 232 -33.40 -12.87 -12.71
N PRO A 233 -34.30 -13.03 -11.72
CA PRO A 233 -33.96 -13.69 -10.45
C PRO A 233 -33.51 -15.17 -10.60
N ASN A 234 -33.74 -15.80 -11.74
CA ASN A 234 -33.38 -17.19 -12.03
C ASN A 234 -32.14 -17.31 -12.93
N TYR A 235 -31.45 -16.22 -13.22
CA TYR A 235 -30.30 -16.13 -14.13
C TYR A 235 -29.30 -17.29 -14.00
N ALA A 236 -29.03 -17.74 -12.79
CA ALA A 236 -28.04 -18.79 -12.51
C ALA A 236 -28.49 -20.20 -12.95
N THR A 237 -29.77 -20.37 -13.28
CA THR A 237 -30.37 -21.66 -13.69
C THR A 237 -30.97 -21.61 -15.09
N ASP A 238 -31.02 -20.44 -15.70
CA ASP A 238 -31.49 -20.23 -17.06
C ASP A 238 -30.35 -20.48 -18.06
N PRO A 239 -30.41 -21.54 -18.88
CA PRO A 239 -29.33 -21.83 -19.83
C PRO A 239 -29.27 -20.81 -21.00
N ASP A 240 -30.33 -20.04 -21.23
CA ASP A 240 -30.36 -19.03 -22.29
C ASP A 240 -29.70 -17.70 -21.85
N VAL A 241 -29.51 -17.51 -20.53
CA VAL A 241 -28.84 -16.35 -19.96
C VAL A 241 -27.36 -16.61 -19.70
N PHE A 242 -26.98 -17.88 -19.46
CA PHE A 242 -25.58 -18.23 -19.24
C PHE A 242 -24.74 -18.08 -20.52
N GLU A 243 -23.64 -17.33 -20.46
CA GLU A 243 -22.83 -17.03 -21.62
C GLU A 243 -21.56 -17.88 -21.68
N ASN A 244 -20.66 -17.68 -20.71
CA ASN A 244 -19.41 -18.43 -20.66
C ASN A 244 -18.88 -18.61 -19.23
N ARG A 245 -17.87 -19.48 -19.10
CA ARG A 245 -17.00 -19.59 -17.93
C ARG A 245 -15.58 -19.33 -18.35
N GLU A 246 -14.88 -18.48 -17.60
CA GLU A 246 -13.45 -18.29 -17.69
C GLU A 246 -12.74 -19.02 -16.55
N ASP A 247 -11.67 -19.74 -16.88
CA ASP A 247 -10.72 -20.32 -15.93
C ASP A 247 -9.37 -19.60 -16.07
N GLN A 248 -8.91 -18.94 -15.00
CA GLN A 248 -7.71 -18.11 -15.00
C GLN A 248 -6.71 -18.53 -13.92
N THR A 249 -5.44 -18.44 -14.26
CA THR A 249 -4.32 -18.43 -13.32
C THR A 249 -3.61 -17.09 -13.45
N ASP A 250 -3.36 -16.40 -12.34
CA ASP A 250 -2.57 -15.18 -12.27
C ASP A 250 -1.42 -15.43 -11.28
N THR A 251 -0.23 -15.67 -11.80
CA THR A 251 0.96 -15.95 -11.01
C THR A 251 1.84 -14.72 -10.98
N ARG A 252 2.24 -14.30 -9.78
CA ARG A 252 3.13 -13.16 -9.58
C ARG A 252 4.41 -13.63 -8.91
N ASP A 253 5.47 -13.71 -9.66
CA ASP A 253 6.80 -14.10 -9.22
C ASP A 253 7.69 -12.87 -9.07
N GLY A 254 8.53 -12.86 -8.04
CA GLY A 254 9.41 -11.71 -7.85
C GLY A 254 10.55 -11.94 -6.88
N LYS A 255 11.46 -10.98 -6.87
CA LYS A 255 12.59 -10.91 -5.96
C LYS A 255 12.80 -9.47 -5.52
N ASP A 256 12.85 -9.29 -4.20
CA ASP A 256 13.17 -7.99 -3.62
C ASP A 256 14.56 -8.05 -2.97
N TYR A 257 15.34 -7.03 -3.24
CA TYR A 257 16.61 -6.78 -2.58
C TYR A 257 16.50 -5.43 -1.89
N SER A 258 16.80 -5.37 -0.61
CA SER A 258 16.82 -4.10 0.10
C SER A 258 18.09 -3.92 0.90
N PHE A 259 18.47 -2.67 1.06
CA PHE A 259 19.59 -2.26 1.87
C PHE A 259 19.25 -0.95 2.57
N ASN A 260 19.62 -0.84 3.85
CA ASN A 260 19.57 0.43 4.57
C ASN A 260 20.85 0.65 5.36
N ALA A 261 21.18 1.91 5.56
CA ALA A 261 22.29 2.32 6.43
C ALA A 261 21.91 3.62 7.14
N THR A 262 22.26 3.73 8.41
CA THR A 262 22.13 4.97 9.17
C THR A 262 23.38 5.22 9.98
N TYR A 263 23.69 6.49 10.17
CA TYR A 263 24.73 6.94 11.09
C TYR A 263 24.23 8.14 11.88
N ASP A 264 24.25 8.02 13.20
CA ASP A 264 23.66 8.97 14.12
C ASP A 264 24.69 9.43 15.16
N ILE A 265 24.72 10.73 15.43
CA ILE A 265 25.50 11.36 16.51
C ILE A 265 24.50 12.12 17.38
N LYS A 266 24.44 11.78 18.67
CA LYS A 266 23.68 12.52 19.68
C LYS A 266 24.69 13.23 20.59
N GLY A 267 24.82 14.55 20.41
CA GLY A 267 25.75 15.37 21.20
C GLY A 267 24.99 16.25 22.21
N ASP A 268 25.75 16.91 23.11
CA ASP A 268 25.15 17.76 24.14
C ASP A 268 24.33 18.92 23.56
N THR A 269 24.77 19.48 22.44
CA THR A 269 24.13 20.62 21.78
C THR A 269 23.74 20.36 20.32
N THR A 270 24.32 19.35 19.69
CA THR A 270 24.12 19.12 18.25
C THR A 270 23.93 17.64 17.98
N ASP A 271 22.82 17.32 17.33
CA ASP A 271 22.54 16.00 16.84
C ASP A 271 22.68 15.99 15.31
N PHE A 272 23.25 14.92 14.79
CA PHE A 272 23.39 14.68 13.36
C PHE A 272 22.91 13.26 13.04
N SER A 273 22.15 13.13 11.97
CA SER A 273 21.70 11.84 11.46
C SER A 273 21.77 11.83 9.93
N VAL A 274 22.23 10.73 9.37
CA VAL A 274 22.11 10.44 7.95
C VAL A 274 21.60 9.03 7.77
N ASN A 275 20.61 8.84 6.91
CA ASN A 275 20.09 7.53 6.55
C ASN A 275 19.97 7.39 5.05
N GLY A 276 20.21 6.18 4.58
CA GLY A 276 20.01 5.78 3.19
C GLY A 276 19.21 4.49 3.14
N PHE A 277 18.34 4.42 2.14
CA PHE A 277 17.46 3.29 1.90
C PHE A 277 17.45 2.97 0.41
N TYR A 278 17.53 1.68 0.07
CA TYR A 278 17.46 1.18 -1.29
C TYR A 278 16.58 -0.07 -1.35
N VAL A 279 15.71 -0.13 -2.33
CA VAL A 279 14.95 -1.34 -2.68
C VAL A 279 14.99 -1.54 -4.18
N HIS A 280 15.33 -2.74 -4.59
CA HIS A 280 15.17 -3.23 -5.95
C HIS A 280 14.12 -4.32 -5.99
N THR A 281 13.19 -4.24 -6.91
CA THR A 281 12.17 -5.25 -7.17
C THR A 281 12.26 -5.72 -8.63
N ASP A 282 12.38 -7.03 -8.82
CA ASP A 282 12.25 -7.70 -10.11
C ASP A 282 10.99 -8.59 -10.03
N ARG A 283 9.99 -8.31 -10.86
CA ARG A 283 8.68 -8.97 -10.80
C ARG A 283 8.24 -9.40 -12.21
N THR A 284 7.65 -10.58 -12.28
CA THR A 284 6.95 -11.07 -13.47
C THR A 284 5.53 -11.46 -13.07
N GLU A 285 4.56 -10.85 -13.71
CA GLU A 285 3.16 -11.21 -13.60
C GLU A 285 2.78 -12.00 -14.84
N THR A 286 2.15 -13.15 -14.64
CA THR A 286 1.73 -14.05 -15.73
C THR A 286 0.29 -14.42 -15.52
N GLU A 287 -0.57 -13.80 -16.27
CA GLU A 287 -1.97 -14.16 -16.35
C GLU A 287 -2.19 -15.13 -17.51
N ARG A 288 -2.98 -16.16 -17.28
CA ARG A 288 -3.36 -17.14 -18.28
C ARG A 288 -4.80 -17.49 -18.12
N SER A 289 -5.64 -17.16 -19.10
CA SER A 289 -7.06 -17.42 -19.04
C SER A 289 -7.59 -18.21 -20.24
N PHE A 290 -8.71 -18.90 -20.02
CA PHE A 290 -9.37 -19.73 -21.00
C PHE A 290 -10.89 -19.62 -20.80
N GLU A 291 -11.60 -19.19 -21.83
CA GLU A 291 -13.05 -19.09 -21.82
C GLU A 291 -13.70 -20.28 -22.52
N TYR A 292 -14.80 -20.74 -21.95
CA TYR A 292 -15.53 -21.90 -22.41
C TYR A 292 -17.04 -21.62 -22.43
N ASN A 293 -17.70 -21.81 -23.56
CA ASN A 293 -19.15 -21.83 -23.61
C ASN A 293 -19.67 -23.23 -23.20
N HIS A 294 -20.86 -23.29 -22.63
CA HIS A 294 -21.54 -24.53 -22.24
C HIS A 294 -20.66 -25.55 -21.47
N PRO A 295 -19.93 -25.15 -20.40
CA PRO A 295 -19.11 -26.05 -19.62
C PRO A 295 -19.96 -27.12 -18.93
N THR A 296 -19.44 -28.37 -18.85
CA THR A 296 -20.11 -29.49 -18.21
C THR A 296 -20.27 -29.33 -16.70
N ASN A 297 -19.46 -28.51 -16.08
CA ASN A 297 -19.53 -28.16 -14.66
C ASN A 297 -19.24 -26.68 -14.45
N ILE A 298 -20.30 -25.88 -14.35
CA ILE A 298 -20.23 -24.42 -14.22
C ILE A 298 -19.45 -24.00 -12.96
N ASN A 299 -19.64 -24.68 -11.82
CA ASN A 299 -19.07 -24.27 -10.52
C ASN A 299 -17.95 -25.23 -10.03
N GLY A 300 -17.47 -26.11 -10.87
CA GLY A 300 -16.42 -27.07 -10.50
C GLY A 300 -15.04 -26.41 -10.37
N PRO A 301 -14.03 -27.18 -9.87
CA PRO A 301 -12.65 -26.72 -9.85
C PRO A 301 -12.18 -26.33 -11.25
N ILE A 302 -11.24 -25.39 -11.30
CA ILE A 302 -10.60 -24.92 -12.55
C ILE A 302 -10.10 -26.14 -13.33
N ARG A 303 -10.56 -26.31 -14.56
CA ARG A 303 -10.21 -27.42 -15.50
C ARG A 303 -10.38 -28.83 -14.94
N ALA A 304 -11.19 -29.06 -13.90
CA ALA A 304 -11.41 -30.40 -13.33
C ALA A 304 -12.25 -31.33 -14.22
N THR A 305 -13.08 -30.75 -15.05
CA THR A 305 -13.94 -31.47 -16.02
C THR A 305 -13.69 -30.86 -17.38
N PRO A 306 -13.77 -31.63 -18.52
CA PRO A 306 -13.70 -31.01 -19.82
C PRO A 306 -14.73 -29.87 -19.88
N PRO A 307 -14.32 -28.62 -19.94
CA PRO A 307 -15.24 -27.52 -20.11
C PRO A 307 -15.89 -27.66 -21.49
N GLY A 308 -16.92 -26.97 -21.83
CA GLY A 308 -17.53 -26.98 -23.16
C GLY A 308 -16.56 -26.69 -24.30
N ASN A 309 -16.94 -25.90 -25.27
CA ASN A 309 -16.04 -25.51 -26.34
C ASN A 309 -15.18 -24.34 -25.86
N LEU A 310 -13.88 -24.41 -26.11
CA LEU A 310 -12.95 -23.30 -25.90
C LEU A 310 -13.31 -22.17 -26.90
N THR A 311 -13.62 -21.00 -26.39
CA THR A 311 -13.96 -19.81 -27.18
C THR A 311 -12.82 -18.81 -27.23
N VAL A 312 -12.09 -18.62 -26.11
CA VAL A 312 -10.95 -17.71 -26.02
C VAL A 312 -9.79 -18.36 -25.29
N ASP A 313 -8.59 -18.09 -25.74
CA ASP A 313 -7.31 -18.40 -25.13
C ASP A 313 -6.52 -17.09 -25.00
N ASN A 314 -6.35 -16.60 -23.77
CA ASN A 314 -5.70 -15.33 -23.47
C ASN A 314 -4.49 -15.52 -22.56
N ALA A 315 -3.48 -14.66 -22.70
CA ALA A 315 -2.42 -14.47 -21.72
C ALA A 315 -1.92 -13.03 -21.69
N ASN A 316 -1.66 -12.54 -20.50
CA ASN A 316 -0.94 -11.30 -20.24
C ASN A 316 0.33 -11.60 -19.45
N VAL A 317 1.45 -11.04 -19.87
CA VAL A 317 2.75 -11.16 -19.20
C VAL A 317 3.36 -9.78 -19.05
N ALA A 318 3.46 -9.33 -17.79
CA ALA A 318 4.13 -8.08 -17.43
C ALA A 318 5.47 -8.37 -16.73
N LYS A 319 6.57 -7.82 -17.25
CA LYS A 319 7.89 -7.83 -16.60
C LYS A 319 8.19 -6.44 -16.07
N ILE A 320 8.30 -6.33 -14.75
CA ILE A 320 8.42 -5.08 -14.01
C ILE A 320 9.76 -5.08 -13.29
N ASN A 321 10.52 -4.01 -13.45
CA ASN A 321 11.79 -3.79 -12.80
C ASN A 321 11.75 -2.41 -12.13
N GLN A 322 11.96 -2.36 -10.82
CA GLN A 322 11.85 -1.12 -10.03
C GLN A 322 13.08 -0.92 -9.18
N ASP A 323 13.57 0.31 -9.14
CA ASP A 323 14.62 0.78 -8.24
C ASP A 323 14.12 1.98 -7.42
N ASN A 324 14.26 1.92 -6.12
CA ASN A 324 13.92 3.02 -5.22
C ASN A 324 15.10 3.37 -4.32
N TYR A 325 15.51 4.63 -4.33
CA TYR A 325 16.60 5.17 -3.51
C TYR A 325 16.10 6.34 -2.69
N SER A 326 16.48 6.42 -1.42
CA SER A 326 16.33 7.64 -0.64
C SER A 326 17.54 7.88 0.25
N VAL A 327 17.94 9.12 0.37
CA VAL A 327 18.99 9.58 1.30
C VAL A 327 18.46 10.81 2.02
N ASN A 328 18.51 10.77 3.35
CA ASN A 328 18.05 11.86 4.19
C ASN A 328 19.12 12.22 5.21
N GLY A 329 19.36 13.51 5.39
CA GLY A 329 20.24 14.06 6.42
C GLY A 329 19.45 14.97 7.35
N LYS A 330 19.74 14.90 8.66
CA LYS A 330 19.19 15.80 9.67
C LYS A 330 20.30 16.38 10.51
N LEU A 331 20.25 17.69 10.74
CA LEU A 331 21.09 18.39 11.68
C LEU A 331 20.16 19.15 12.64
N ALA A 332 20.28 18.88 13.95
CA ALA A 332 19.56 19.64 14.98
C ALA A 332 20.57 20.29 15.93
N HIS A 333 20.37 21.57 16.23
CA HIS A 333 21.22 22.31 17.13
C HIS A 333 20.41 23.02 18.20
N ARG A 334 20.78 22.77 19.47
CA ARG A 334 20.17 23.37 20.66
C ARG A 334 20.92 24.66 21.02
N TRP A 335 20.24 25.79 20.85
CA TRP A 335 20.68 27.14 21.23
C TRP A 335 20.15 27.46 22.63
N SER A 336 20.59 28.57 23.19
CA SER A 336 19.99 29.11 24.42
C SER A 336 18.51 29.56 24.24
N LEU A 337 18.08 29.81 23.01
CA LEU A 337 16.74 30.26 22.65
C LEU A 337 15.87 29.17 21.96
N GLY A 338 16.25 27.89 22.07
CA GLY A 338 15.48 26.80 21.48
C GLY A 338 16.32 25.90 20.59
N GLU A 339 15.66 25.09 19.76
CA GLU A 339 16.30 24.16 18.85
C GLU A 339 15.99 24.49 17.38
N THR A 340 17.03 24.48 16.55
CA THR A 340 16.87 24.56 15.08
C THR A 340 17.19 23.21 14.47
N SER A 341 16.30 22.70 13.60
CA SER A 341 16.55 21.50 12.83
C SER A 341 16.50 21.80 11.32
N LEU A 342 17.51 21.30 10.62
CA LEU A 342 17.57 21.26 9.16
C LEU A 342 17.50 19.82 8.70
N LYS A 343 16.59 19.54 7.77
CA LYS A 343 16.50 18.26 7.09
C LYS A 343 16.68 18.47 5.59
N ILE A 344 17.45 17.59 4.95
CA ILE A 344 17.66 17.56 3.51
C ILE A 344 17.38 16.13 3.06
N GLY A 345 16.50 15.98 2.08
CA GLY A 345 16.12 14.70 1.50
C GLY A 345 16.31 14.68 -0.01
N TYR A 346 16.74 13.54 -0.50
CA TYR A 346 16.71 13.21 -1.92
C TYR A 346 16.18 11.80 -2.10
N ALA A 347 15.21 11.64 -2.99
CA ALA A 347 14.68 10.34 -3.33
C ALA A 347 14.52 10.21 -4.84
N TRP A 348 14.71 8.99 -5.33
CA TRP A 348 14.63 8.65 -6.74
C TRP A 348 13.97 7.28 -6.90
N PHE A 349 13.00 7.22 -7.79
CA PHE A 349 12.32 6.01 -8.24
C PHE A 349 12.50 5.85 -9.75
N ASP A 350 12.77 4.63 -10.20
CA ASP A 350 12.84 4.26 -11.61
C ASP A 350 12.10 2.93 -11.84
N GLU A 351 11.20 2.91 -12.81
CA GLU A 351 10.45 1.72 -13.21
C GLU A 351 10.57 1.49 -14.70
N LYS A 352 10.69 0.23 -15.05
CA LYS A 352 10.61 -0.26 -16.43
C LYS A 352 9.68 -1.44 -16.44
N GLN A 353 8.60 -1.32 -17.19
CA GLN A 353 7.67 -2.40 -17.46
C GLN A 353 7.67 -2.75 -18.94
N PHE A 354 7.62 -4.03 -19.22
CA PHE A 354 7.34 -4.55 -20.54
C PHE A 354 6.21 -5.56 -20.44
N GLU A 355 5.13 -5.24 -21.09
CA GLU A 355 3.90 -6.02 -21.10
C GLU A 355 3.65 -6.58 -22.49
N THR A 356 3.16 -7.81 -22.52
CA THR A 356 2.70 -8.49 -23.74
C THR A 356 1.40 -9.18 -23.43
N GLU A 357 0.39 -8.81 -24.16
CA GLU A 357 -0.91 -9.44 -24.13
C GLU A 357 -1.19 -10.12 -25.47
N TYR A 358 -1.91 -11.23 -25.43
CA TYR A 358 -2.46 -11.85 -26.63
C TYR A 358 -3.80 -12.53 -26.31
N GLU A 359 -4.58 -12.65 -27.35
CA GLU A 359 -5.84 -13.34 -27.36
C GLU A 359 -6.00 -14.16 -28.64
N VAL A 360 -6.61 -15.33 -28.51
CA VAL A 360 -7.09 -16.12 -29.67
C VAL A 360 -8.57 -16.43 -29.49
N GLU A 361 -9.38 -15.87 -30.36
CA GLU A 361 -10.79 -16.17 -30.49
C GLU A 361 -11.00 -17.40 -31.38
N PHE A 362 -11.65 -18.45 -30.87
CA PHE A 362 -11.91 -19.73 -31.58
C PHE A 362 -13.34 -19.86 -32.07
N ASP A 363 -14.26 -19.05 -31.64
CA ASP A 363 -15.69 -19.03 -32.02
C ASP A 363 -15.97 -18.46 -33.42
N ARG A 364 -14.89 -18.10 -34.13
CA ARG A 364 -14.91 -17.57 -35.51
C ARG A 364 -14.72 -18.67 -36.55
N ALA A 365 -15.17 -18.41 -37.78
CA ALA A 365 -14.95 -19.31 -38.92
C ALA A 365 -13.48 -19.66 -39.16
N LEU A 366 -12.57 -18.72 -38.88
CA LEU A 366 -11.14 -18.91 -38.74
C LEU A 366 -10.72 -18.29 -37.41
N PRO A 367 -10.08 -19.03 -36.51
CA PRO A 367 -9.59 -18.45 -35.27
C PRO A 367 -8.71 -17.21 -35.51
N ARG A 368 -8.87 -16.19 -34.72
CA ARG A 368 -8.16 -14.93 -34.85
C ARG A 368 -7.19 -14.72 -33.69
N PHE A 369 -5.93 -14.53 -34.03
CA PHE A 369 -4.89 -14.07 -33.08
C PHE A 369 -4.89 -12.54 -33.05
N THR A 370 -4.85 -11.98 -31.84
CA THR A 370 -4.60 -10.56 -31.58
C THR A 370 -3.48 -10.48 -30.54
N GLY A 371 -2.52 -9.59 -30.73
CA GLY A 371 -1.45 -9.39 -29.78
C GLY A 371 -1.08 -7.92 -29.65
N ASP A 372 -0.83 -7.50 -28.42
CA ASP A 372 -0.46 -6.13 -28.06
C ASP A 372 0.82 -6.12 -27.20
N GLN A 373 1.62 -5.10 -27.32
CA GLN A 373 2.84 -4.93 -26.53
C GLN A 373 3.00 -3.47 -26.11
N THR A 374 3.23 -3.27 -24.79
CA THR A 374 3.43 -1.95 -24.21
C THR A 374 4.76 -1.90 -23.46
N ARG A 375 5.45 -0.78 -23.53
CA ARG A 375 6.59 -0.44 -22.69
C ARG A 375 6.26 0.79 -21.90
N THR A 376 6.35 0.68 -20.57
CA THR A 376 6.21 1.81 -19.66
C THR A 376 7.52 2.07 -18.96
N GLY A 377 7.93 3.32 -18.95
CA GLY A 377 9.06 3.81 -18.16
C GLY A 377 8.60 4.97 -17.30
N ILE A 378 8.89 4.93 -16.00
CA ILE A 378 8.58 5.99 -15.06
C ILE A 378 9.84 6.33 -14.28
N THR A 379 10.19 7.61 -14.25
CA THR A 379 11.23 8.13 -13.36
C THR A 379 10.63 9.23 -12.52
N ASP A 380 10.79 9.15 -11.20
CA ASP A 380 10.26 10.14 -10.25
C ASP A 380 11.38 10.55 -9.29
N LYS A 381 11.75 11.83 -9.27
CA LYS A 381 12.81 12.40 -8.44
C LYS A 381 12.23 13.47 -7.54
N GLU A 382 12.66 13.48 -6.30
CA GLU A 382 12.23 14.47 -5.33
C GLU A 382 13.41 14.96 -4.49
N PHE A 383 13.62 16.26 -4.45
CA PHE A 383 14.54 16.91 -3.56
C PHE A 383 13.79 17.78 -2.56
N SER A 384 14.13 17.73 -1.28
CA SER A 384 13.46 18.48 -0.25
C SER A 384 14.43 19.11 0.74
N VAL A 385 14.10 20.31 1.20
CA VAL A 385 14.79 21.01 2.29
C VAL A 385 13.75 21.51 3.27
N ARG A 386 13.86 21.10 4.54
CA ARG A 386 12.98 21.54 5.63
C ARG A 386 13.81 22.20 6.72
N LEU A 387 13.41 23.41 7.11
CA LEU A 387 13.99 24.15 8.23
C LEU A 387 12.91 24.40 9.27
N GLU A 388 13.20 24.04 10.52
CA GLU A 388 12.28 24.24 11.66
C GLU A 388 13.04 24.88 12.81
N HIS A 389 12.37 25.75 13.58
CA HIS A 389 12.88 26.28 14.84
C HIS A 389 11.82 26.15 15.91
N GLU A 390 12.21 25.60 17.05
CA GLU A 390 11.43 25.51 18.26
C GLU A 390 11.90 26.59 19.24
N PHE A 391 11.00 27.45 19.66
CA PHE A 391 11.26 28.55 20.60
C PHE A 391 10.45 28.34 21.88
N PRO A 392 11.09 28.19 23.07
CA PRO A 392 10.38 28.09 24.34
C PRO A 392 9.71 29.42 24.71
N LEU A 393 8.40 29.41 24.97
CA LEU A 393 7.64 30.57 25.44
C LEU A 393 7.42 30.58 26.96
N GLY A 394 8.14 29.73 27.70
CA GLY A 394 8.00 29.53 29.14
C GLY A 394 8.28 28.08 29.51
N GLU A 395 7.85 27.67 30.70
CA GLU A 395 8.13 26.31 31.20
C GLU A 395 7.32 25.22 30.50
N ASN A 396 6.09 25.55 30.03
CA ASN A 396 5.13 24.55 29.55
C ASN A 396 4.61 24.87 28.15
N THR A 397 5.18 25.83 27.46
CA THR A 397 4.70 26.25 26.12
C THR A 397 5.86 26.52 25.22
N LYS A 398 5.75 26.10 23.97
CA LYS A 398 6.74 26.38 22.92
C LYS A 398 6.04 26.81 21.62
N LEU A 399 6.74 27.59 20.82
CA LEU A 399 6.34 28.00 19.49
C LEU A 399 7.28 27.33 18.49
N LEU A 400 6.70 26.64 17.52
CA LEU A 400 7.42 26.06 16.39
C LEU A 400 7.06 26.85 15.14
N PHE A 401 8.04 27.13 14.32
CA PHE A 401 7.82 27.65 12.98
C PHE A 401 8.84 27.05 12.02
N GLY A 402 8.45 26.91 10.79
CA GLY A 402 9.32 26.29 9.81
C GLY A 402 8.80 26.42 8.39
N GLY A 403 9.61 25.94 7.48
CA GLY A 403 9.29 25.89 6.06
C GLY A 403 9.81 24.62 5.40
N LEU A 404 9.19 24.27 4.31
CA LEU A 404 9.58 23.20 3.41
C LEU A 404 9.68 23.75 2.00
N TRP A 405 10.79 23.52 1.33
CA TRP A 405 10.91 23.63 -0.11
C TRP A 405 11.10 22.22 -0.69
N GLN A 406 10.38 21.94 -1.76
CA GLN A 406 10.39 20.64 -2.43
C GLN A 406 10.35 20.86 -3.94
N ASP A 407 11.17 20.11 -4.65
CA ASP A 407 11.23 20.08 -6.10
C ASP A 407 11.09 18.62 -6.55
N LYS A 408 10.05 18.35 -7.33
CA LYS A 408 9.70 17.03 -7.82
C LYS A 408 9.62 17.03 -9.34
N ASP A 409 10.27 16.06 -9.95
CA ASP A 409 10.27 15.84 -11.39
C ASP A 409 9.87 14.38 -11.67
N ARG A 410 8.75 14.20 -12.35
CA ARG A 410 8.27 12.90 -12.80
C ARG A 410 8.23 12.87 -14.32
N SER A 411 8.87 11.88 -14.93
CA SER A 411 8.78 11.59 -16.35
C SER A 411 8.13 10.25 -16.61
N THR A 412 7.24 10.21 -17.59
CA THR A 412 6.53 9.01 -18.03
C THR A 412 6.79 8.80 -19.51
N SER A 413 7.03 7.56 -19.89
CA SER A 413 7.19 7.13 -21.28
C SER A 413 6.38 5.87 -21.51
N ILE A 414 5.28 5.99 -22.22
CA ILE A 414 4.43 4.86 -22.66
C ILE A 414 4.58 4.74 -24.17
N THR A 415 5.00 3.58 -24.62
CA THR A 415 5.17 3.27 -26.04
C THR A 415 4.55 1.93 -26.36
N GLU A 416 3.85 1.84 -27.46
CA GLU A 416 3.08 0.67 -27.88
C GLU A 416 3.56 0.17 -29.24
N ALA A 417 3.56 -1.14 -29.42
CA ALA A 417 3.73 -1.74 -30.73
C ALA A 417 2.38 -1.73 -31.46
N PRO A 418 2.36 -1.63 -32.80
CA PRO A 418 1.14 -1.83 -33.55
C PRO A 418 0.54 -3.21 -33.23
N ARG A 419 -0.79 -3.23 -33.02
CA ARG A 419 -1.55 -4.45 -32.75
C ARG A 419 -1.28 -5.50 -33.85
N ASP A 420 -0.79 -6.68 -33.48
CA ASP A 420 -0.54 -7.80 -34.39
C ASP A 420 -1.81 -8.65 -34.50
N ARG A 421 -2.57 -8.52 -35.60
CA ARG A 421 -3.88 -9.13 -35.75
C ARG A 421 -3.98 -9.92 -37.03
N TYR A 422 -4.25 -11.24 -36.95
CA TYR A 422 -4.39 -12.10 -38.11
C TYR A 422 -5.21 -13.36 -37.83
N ASN A 423 -5.80 -13.92 -38.89
CA ASN A 423 -6.46 -15.23 -38.80
C ASN A 423 -5.43 -16.35 -38.74
N LEU A 424 -5.60 -17.29 -37.78
CA LEU A 424 -4.73 -18.46 -37.66
C LEU A 424 -4.95 -19.45 -38.81
N THR A 425 -3.87 -19.77 -39.49
CA THR A 425 -3.82 -20.78 -40.54
C THR A 425 -2.66 -21.74 -40.26
N ALA A 426 -2.58 -22.86 -40.95
CA ALA A 426 -1.47 -23.78 -40.82
C ALA A 426 -0.11 -23.12 -41.11
N ALA A 427 -0.05 -22.06 -41.90
CA ALA A 427 1.15 -21.35 -42.29
C ALA A 427 1.68 -20.36 -41.23
N ASN A 428 0.79 -19.76 -40.42
CA ASN A 428 1.16 -18.72 -39.45
C ASN A 428 0.92 -19.10 -37.99
N ARG A 429 0.49 -20.35 -37.71
CA ARG A 429 0.20 -20.84 -36.37
C ARG A 429 1.40 -20.88 -35.44
N GLN A 430 2.62 -20.89 -35.97
CA GLN A 430 3.86 -21.07 -35.18
C GLN A 430 4.01 -20.00 -34.07
N GLY A 431 3.62 -18.75 -34.30
CA GLY A 431 3.68 -17.68 -33.31
C GLY A 431 2.78 -17.97 -32.10
N TYR A 432 1.53 -18.32 -32.37
CA TYR A 432 0.58 -18.73 -31.34
C TYR A 432 1.05 -19.99 -30.59
N ASP A 433 1.53 -21.02 -31.28
CA ASP A 433 2.01 -22.25 -30.65
C ASP A 433 3.21 -22.01 -29.72
N GLN A 434 4.04 -21.01 -30.01
CA GLN A 434 5.17 -20.61 -29.15
C GLN A 434 4.66 -19.90 -27.90
N PHE A 435 3.77 -18.96 -28.06
CA PHE A 435 3.18 -18.20 -26.98
C PHE A 435 2.35 -19.10 -26.04
N ALA A 436 1.49 -19.95 -26.60
CA ALA A 436 0.65 -20.86 -25.82
C ALA A 436 1.45 -21.85 -24.97
N ARG A 437 2.68 -22.21 -25.41
CA ARG A 437 3.55 -23.12 -24.65
C ARG A 437 4.27 -22.43 -23.49
N ASN A 438 4.76 -21.22 -23.69
CA ASN A 438 5.48 -20.47 -22.67
C ASN A 438 5.34 -18.95 -22.90
N PRO A 439 4.24 -18.35 -22.44
CA PRO A 439 4.00 -16.91 -22.59
C PRO A 439 5.09 -16.06 -21.95
N THR A 440 5.64 -16.49 -20.79
CA THR A 440 6.67 -15.75 -20.06
C THR A 440 7.99 -15.60 -20.85
N GLU A 441 8.33 -16.57 -21.68
CA GLU A 441 9.54 -16.54 -22.52
C GLU A 441 9.29 -15.96 -23.91
N PHE A 442 8.05 -15.75 -24.30
CA PHE A 442 7.70 -15.20 -25.59
C PHE A 442 7.98 -13.70 -25.64
N MET A 443 9.03 -13.30 -26.35
CA MET A 443 9.53 -11.93 -26.40
C MET A 443 9.65 -11.41 -27.84
N ARG A 444 8.92 -11.98 -28.78
CA ARG A 444 8.91 -11.52 -30.16
C ARG A 444 8.27 -10.12 -30.23
N PRO A 445 8.93 -9.10 -30.79
CA PRO A 445 8.30 -7.81 -31.02
C PRO A 445 7.23 -7.92 -32.12
N PHE A 446 6.05 -7.34 -31.89
CA PHE A 446 4.97 -7.32 -32.88
C PHE A 446 5.18 -6.23 -33.94
N GLY A 447 5.94 -5.18 -33.61
CA GLY A 447 6.27 -4.11 -34.56
C GLY A 447 7.25 -3.12 -33.94
N ALA A 448 7.40 -1.95 -34.57
CA ALA A 448 8.16 -0.85 -34.03
C ALA A 448 7.31 -0.14 -32.99
N PHE A 449 7.87 0.11 -31.81
CA PHE A 449 7.21 0.86 -30.76
C PHE A 449 7.10 2.33 -31.15
N VAL A 450 5.93 2.91 -30.96
CA VAL A 450 5.61 4.34 -31.13
C VAL A 450 5.06 4.89 -29.83
N PRO A 451 5.23 6.19 -29.54
CA PRO A 451 4.60 6.79 -28.38
C PRO A 451 3.07 6.65 -28.42
N ALA A 452 2.46 6.26 -27.30
CA ALA A 452 1.03 6.41 -27.09
C ALA A 452 0.64 7.90 -27.10
N VAL A 453 -0.63 8.22 -27.31
CA VAL A 453 -1.11 9.59 -27.31
C VAL A 453 -0.86 10.23 -25.95
N GLY A 454 -0.12 11.34 -25.89
CA GLY A 454 0.32 11.97 -24.63
C GLY A 454 1.23 11.10 -23.76
N GLY A 455 1.66 9.94 -24.26
CA GLY A 455 2.41 8.94 -23.50
C GLY A 455 3.84 9.35 -23.15
N ILE A 456 4.41 10.36 -23.78
CA ILE A 456 5.74 10.91 -23.43
C ILE A 456 5.50 12.26 -22.73
N ASN A 457 5.57 12.29 -21.42
CA ASN A 457 5.26 13.49 -20.66
C ASN A 457 6.15 13.68 -19.44
N THR A 458 6.19 14.91 -18.93
CA THR A 458 6.81 15.25 -17.66
C THR A 458 5.85 16.06 -16.79
N ILE A 459 5.92 15.83 -15.48
CA ILE A 459 5.18 16.58 -14.46
C ILE A 459 6.19 17.11 -13.45
N GLU A 460 6.40 18.43 -13.44
CA GLU A 460 7.26 19.14 -12.49
C GLU A 460 6.40 19.81 -11.42
N GLU A 461 6.65 19.52 -10.13
CA GLU A 461 5.96 20.16 -8.99
C GLU A 461 6.99 20.88 -8.13
N LYS A 462 6.90 22.21 -8.04
CA LYS A 462 7.68 23.05 -7.11
C LYS A 462 6.79 23.48 -5.97
N ARG A 463 7.18 23.15 -4.76
CA ARG A 463 6.41 23.41 -3.55
C ARG A 463 7.16 24.27 -2.57
N LEU A 464 6.48 25.26 -2.01
CA LEU A 464 6.97 26.06 -0.90
C LEU A 464 5.90 26.15 0.18
N ASP A 465 6.24 25.70 1.39
CA ASP A 465 5.34 25.70 2.53
C ASP A 465 5.92 26.50 3.69
N GLY A 466 5.06 27.10 4.48
CA GLY A 466 5.40 27.69 5.77
C GLY A 466 4.39 27.31 6.84
N PHE A 467 4.83 27.11 8.08
CA PHE A 467 3.92 26.84 9.19
C PHE A 467 4.33 27.57 10.48
N VAL A 468 3.33 27.75 11.34
CA VAL A 468 3.50 28.15 12.73
C VAL A 468 2.60 27.30 13.60
N LEU A 469 3.13 26.82 14.73
CA LEU A 469 2.46 25.91 15.66
C LEU A 469 2.83 26.28 17.08
N ALA A 470 1.85 26.45 17.95
CA ALA A 470 2.05 26.55 19.39
C ALA A 470 1.71 25.21 20.06
N GLU A 471 2.58 24.74 20.94
CA GLU A 471 2.39 23.53 21.74
C GLU A 471 2.47 23.85 23.22
N GLY A 472 1.64 23.15 24.00
CA GLY A 472 1.65 23.23 25.45
C GLY A 472 1.64 21.88 26.11
N ASP A 473 2.46 21.71 27.16
CA ASP A 473 2.55 20.52 28.00
C ASP A 473 2.39 20.92 29.46
N MET A 474 1.16 20.81 29.94
CA MET A 474 0.78 21.10 31.32
C MET A 474 0.43 19.78 32.04
N PRO A 475 0.51 19.73 33.37
CA PRO A 475 0.13 18.52 34.09
C PRO A 475 -1.26 18.02 33.71
N GLY A 476 -1.32 16.86 33.03
CA GLY A 476 -2.55 16.22 32.58
C GLY A 476 -3.22 16.83 31.33
N VAL A 477 -2.60 17.83 30.69
CA VAL A 477 -3.13 18.42 29.45
C VAL A 477 -1.99 18.74 28.48
N LYS A 478 -2.02 18.10 27.30
CA LYS A 478 -1.16 18.47 26.17
C LYS A 478 -2.02 19.02 25.05
N TRP A 479 -1.57 20.09 24.41
CA TRP A 479 -2.31 20.70 23.31
C TRP A 479 -1.37 21.26 22.27
N GLU A 480 -1.85 21.33 21.04
CA GLU A 480 -1.22 22.07 19.96
C GLU A 480 -2.28 22.79 19.13
N ALA A 481 -1.89 23.92 18.54
CA ALA A 481 -2.70 24.63 17.58
C ALA A 481 -1.80 25.40 16.60
N GLY A 482 -2.09 25.31 15.33
CA GLY A 482 -1.25 25.92 14.30
C GLY A 482 -1.92 26.04 12.95
N VAL A 483 -1.18 26.60 12.04
CA VAL A 483 -1.59 26.77 10.65
C VAL A 483 -0.39 26.54 9.74
N ARG A 484 -0.65 25.88 8.62
CA ARG A 484 0.28 25.68 7.52
C ARG A 484 -0.27 26.30 6.27
N TYR A 485 0.57 26.97 5.50
CA TYR A 485 0.28 27.47 4.18
C TYR A 485 1.16 26.75 3.17
N GLU A 486 0.54 26.17 2.16
CA GLU A 486 1.19 25.38 1.12
C GLU A 486 0.94 26.04 -0.24
N THR A 487 2.01 26.20 -1.04
CA THR A 487 1.92 26.61 -2.44
C THR A 487 2.56 25.56 -3.33
N THR A 488 2.00 25.35 -4.50
CA THR A 488 2.55 24.40 -5.49
C THR A 488 2.40 25.02 -6.87
N ASP A 489 3.52 25.14 -7.57
CA ASP A 489 3.58 25.45 -8.99
C ASP A 489 3.74 24.12 -9.74
N LEU A 490 2.87 23.85 -10.70
CA LEU A 490 2.79 22.63 -11.47
C LEU A 490 3.02 22.94 -12.95
N THR A 491 3.97 22.26 -13.57
CA THR A 491 4.20 22.30 -15.01
C THR A 491 4.06 20.92 -15.60
N ILE A 492 3.26 20.79 -16.64
CA ILE A 492 3.01 19.52 -17.36
C ILE A 492 3.39 19.75 -18.82
N ASP A 493 4.40 19.02 -19.28
CA ASP A 493 4.84 19.01 -20.67
C ASP A 493 4.43 17.69 -21.32
N ASP A 494 3.55 17.75 -22.33
CA ASP A 494 3.36 16.67 -23.28
C ASP A 494 4.40 16.80 -24.38
N LEU A 495 5.30 15.83 -24.43
CA LEU A 495 6.37 15.80 -25.43
C LEU A 495 5.99 14.96 -26.66
N THR A 496 4.81 14.37 -26.69
CA THR A 496 4.25 13.67 -27.85
C THR A 496 3.85 14.71 -28.92
N PRO A 497 4.30 14.57 -30.18
CA PRO A 497 3.98 15.58 -31.19
C PRO A 497 2.47 15.64 -31.53
N PRO A 498 1.85 16.83 -31.56
CA PRO A 498 2.44 18.17 -31.34
C PRO A 498 2.61 18.43 -29.83
N ALA A 499 3.83 18.76 -29.43
CA ALA A 499 4.14 19.03 -28.01
C ALA A 499 3.32 20.20 -27.46
N THR A 500 2.86 20.05 -26.23
CA THR A 500 2.10 21.10 -25.51
C THR A 500 2.65 21.27 -24.09
N ARG A 501 2.46 22.46 -23.53
CA ARG A 501 2.82 22.77 -22.15
C ARG A 501 1.64 23.42 -21.44
N ILE A 502 1.37 22.95 -20.22
CA ILE A 502 0.32 23.49 -19.36
C ILE A 502 0.93 23.79 -17.99
N ASP A 503 0.72 25.02 -17.52
CA ASP A 503 1.11 25.44 -16.18
C ASP A 503 -0.18 25.58 -15.34
N ASN A 504 -0.12 25.11 -14.09
CA ASN A 504 -1.18 25.22 -13.10
C ASN A 504 -0.54 25.56 -11.74
N ASP A 505 -1.25 26.31 -10.91
CA ASP A 505 -0.80 26.63 -9.57
C ASP A 505 -1.94 26.56 -8.57
N TYR A 506 -1.63 26.21 -7.34
CA TYR A 506 -2.62 26.19 -6.27
C TYR A 506 -2.00 26.47 -4.90
N GLU A 507 -2.84 27.02 -4.02
CA GLU A 507 -2.47 27.31 -2.64
C GLU A 507 -3.52 26.82 -1.65
N LYS A 508 -3.08 26.36 -0.48
CA LYS A 508 -3.99 25.82 0.55
C LYS A 508 -3.57 26.33 1.93
N LEU A 509 -4.55 26.82 2.69
CA LEU A 509 -4.38 27.17 4.11
C LEU A 509 -4.96 26.03 4.96
N LEU A 510 -4.13 25.44 5.82
CA LEU A 510 -4.38 24.20 6.54
C LEU A 510 -4.23 24.40 8.07
N PRO A 511 -5.27 24.89 8.76
CA PRO A 511 -5.28 24.99 10.21
C PRO A 511 -5.44 23.62 10.84
N SER A 512 -4.84 23.43 12.03
CA SER A 512 -4.98 22.22 12.86
C SER A 512 -4.94 22.56 14.34
N ALA A 513 -5.62 21.76 15.14
CA ALA A 513 -5.57 21.81 16.59
C ALA A 513 -5.81 20.41 17.19
N SER A 514 -5.09 20.07 18.24
CA SER A 514 -5.24 18.83 18.98
C SER A 514 -5.12 19.07 20.49
N VAL A 515 -5.83 18.28 21.29
CA VAL A 515 -5.72 18.29 22.74
C VAL A 515 -5.80 16.88 23.29
N LYS A 516 -4.94 16.56 24.26
CA LYS A 516 -4.96 15.35 25.09
C LYS A 516 -5.19 15.75 26.54
N ILE A 517 -6.17 15.15 27.18
CA ILE A 517 -6.55 15.43 28.56
C ILE A 517 -6.54 14.12 29.34
N ASP A 518 -5.69 14.02 30.36
CA ASP A 518 -5.69 12.88 31.25
C ASP A 518 -6.90 12.90 32.19
N VAL A 519 -7.62 11.80 32.26
CA VAL A 519 -8.83 11.63 33.07
C VAL A 519 -8.55 10.60 34.16
N GLY A 520 -8.31 11.10 35.37
CA GLY A 520 -7.83 10.26 36.46
C GLY A 520 -6.44 9.67 36.16
N ALA A 521 -6.07 8.59 36.84
CA ALA A 521 -4.74 7.98 36.72
C ALA A 521 -4.53 7.12 35.46
N ARG A 522 -5.60 6.74 34.77
CA ARG A 522 -5.54 5.73 33.70
C ARG A 522 -6.26 6.11 32.42
N GLY A 523 -7.21 7.03 32.49
CA GLY A 523 -7.98 7.47 31.33
C GLY A 523 -7.31 8.61 30.59
N ARG A 524 -7.61 8.79 29.29
CA ARG A 524 -7.21 9.93 28.47
C ARG A 524 -8.25 10.19 27.39
N ILE A 525 -8.64 11.46 27.25
CA ILE A 525 -9.45 11.95 26.14
C ILE A 525 -8.51 12.63 25.14
N THR A 526 -8.74 12.41 23.85
CA THR A 526 -8.08 13.11 22.75
C THR A 526 -9.14 13.73 21.85
N ALA A 527 -8.96 14.99 21.46
CA ALA A 527 -9.80 15.64 20.47
C ALA A 527 -8.92 16.40 19.48
N SER A 528 -9.27 16.36 18.20
CA SER A 528 -8.54 17.06 17.16
C SER A 528 -9.44 17.53 16.03
N ALA A 529 -9.00 18.61 15.37
CA ALA A 529 -9.60 19.14 14.17
C ALA A 529 -8.48 19.62 13.25
N ALA A 530 -8.55 19.26 11.97
CA ALA A 530 -7.57 19.69 10.98
C ALA A 530 -8.21 19.86 9.60
N ARG A 531 -7.73 20.83 8.84
CA ARG A 531 -7.95 20.90 7.40
C ARG A 531 -6.77 20.25 6.69
N THR A 532 -7.06 19.34 5.76
CA THR A 532 -6.08 18.57 4.96
C THR A 532 -6.40 18.70 3.49
N SER A 533 -5.51 18.23 2.62
CA SER A 533 -5.70 18.21 1.17
C SER A 533 -5.33 16.86 0.57
N ARG A 534 -5.83 16.56 -0.62
CA ARG A 534 -5.39 15.46 -1.47
C ARG A 534 -5.07 16.02 -2.85
N ARG A 535 -3.86 15.84 -3.30
CA ARG A 535 -3.45 16.25 -4.65
C ARG A 535 -4.00 15.31 -5.70
N PRO A 536 -4.30 15.81 -6.92
CA PRO A 536 -4.72 14.97 -8.03
C PRO A 536 -3.72 13.86 -8.31
N GLU A 537 -4.22 12.72 -8.75
CA GLU A 537 -3.40 11.58 -9.17
C GLU A 537 -2.59 11.93 -10.42
N PHE A 538 -1.45 11.27 -10.62
CA PHE A 538 -0.59 11.58 -11.76
C PHE A 538 -1.22 11.21 -13.10
N ASN A 539 -1.95 10.11 -13.19
CA ASN A 539 -2.72 9.75 -14.40
C ASN A 539 -3.87 10.74 -14.66
N PHE A 540 -4.46 11.31 -13.61
CA PHE A 540 -5.48 12.36 -13.77
C PHE A 540 -4.90 13.70 -14.24
N LEU A 541 -3.63 13.97 -13.96
CA LEU A 541 -2.92 15.16 -14.46
C LEU A 541 -2.24 14.91 -15.81
N SER A 542 -1.92 13.66 -16.12
CA SER A 542 -1.20 13.29 -17.35
C SER A 542 -2.02 13.67 -18.59
N PRO A 543 -1.40 14.22 -19.65
CA PRO A 543 -2.08 14.46 -20.91
C PRO A 543 -2.35 13.16 -21.69
N ALA A 544 -1.86 12.01 -21.21
CA ALA A 544 -2.07 10.72 -21.87
C ALA A 544 -3.57 10.37 -21.93
N GLN A 545 -4.01 9.90 -23.07
CA GLN A 545 -5.25 9.16 -23.21
C GLN A 545 -4.95 7.69 -23.00
N LEU A 546 -5.66 7.06 -22.09
CA LEU A 546 -5.57 5.65 -21.78
C LEU A 546 -6.82 4.99 -22.36
N ASP A 547 -6.62 4.21 -23.41
CA ASP A 547 -7.71 3.56 -24.13
C ASP A 547 -8.29 2.42 -23.28
N ALA A 548 -9.61 2.27 -23.27
CA ALA A 548 -10.35 1.23 -22.54
C ALA A 548 -9.99 1.07 -21.04
N GLU A 549 -9.45 2.12 -20.39
CA GLU A 549 -9.05 2.11 -18.96
C GLU A 549 -10.27 2.04 -18.00
N LEU A 550 -11.44 2.41 -18.46
CA LEU A 550 -12.69 2.44 -17.70
C LEU A 550 -13.72 1.47 -18.30
N GLY A 551 -13.40 0.17 -18.32
CA GLY A 551 -14.09 -0.79 -19.14
C GLY A 551 -13.81 -0.48 -20.62
N ASP A 552 -14.84 -0.33 -21.43
CA ASP A 552 -14.68 0.06 -22.85
C ASP A 552 -14.52 1.56 -23.06
N ASN A 553 -14.46 2.37 -21.99
CA ASN A 553 -14.35 3.82 -22.06
C ASN A 553 -12.91 4.29 -21.81
N ASP A 554 -12.53 5.38 -22.47
CA ASP A 554 -11.19 5.95 -22.35
C ASP A 554 -11.07 6.92 -21.17
N LEU A 555 -9.89 7.00 -20.59
CA LEU A 555 -9.52 8.01 -19.60
C LEU A 555 -8.57 9.05 -20.23
N LEU A 556 -8.96 10.33 -20.22
CA LEU A 556 -8.10 11.46 -20.57
C LEU A 556 -7.84 12.31 -19.34
N GLY A 557 -6.59 12.56 -18.99
CA GLY A 557 -6.27 13.40 -17.84
C GLY A 557 -6.68 14.87 -18.01
N ASN A 558 -6.70 15.60 -16.87
CA ASN A 558 -6.99 17.02 -16.77
C ASN A 558 -5.88 17.75 -15.99
N PRO A 559 -4.93 18.38 -16.67
CA PRO A 559 -3.85 19.12 -16.02
C PRO A 559 -4.28 20.30 -15.14
N LEU A 560 -5.52 20.76 -15.26
CA LEU A 560 -6.06 21.92 -14.54
C LEU A 560 -6.80 21.54 -13.24
N LEU A 561 -6.65 20.32 -12.76
CA LEU A 561 -7.26 19.88 -11.50
C LEU A 561 -6.67 20.61 -10.30
N ASP A 562 -7.55 21.00 -9.39
CA ASP A 562 -7.22 21.47 -8.05
C ASP A 562 -7.15 20.31 -7.04
N PRO A 563 -6.33 20.41 -5.97
CA PRO A 563 -6.38 19.48 -4.86
C PRO A 563 -7.73 19.51 -4.15
N GLU A 564 -8.26 18.32 -3.85
CA GLU A 564 -9.37 18.17 -2.92
C GLU A 564 -8.98 18.69 -1.53
N THR A 565 -9.93 19.17 -0.75
CA THR A 565 -9.71 19.57 0.64
C THR A 565 -10.66 18.87 1.58
N ALA A 566 -10.22 18.62 2.82
CA ALA A 566 -11.07 17.99 3.82
C ALA A 566 -10.95 18.64 5.19
N TRP A 567 -12.09 18.88 5.85
CA TRP A 567 -12.16 19.11 7.29
C TRP A 567 -12.34 17.79 8.01
N GLY A 568 -11.42 17.51 8.93
CA GLY A 568 -11.39 16.31 9.74
C GLY A 568 -11.59 16.62 11.23
N PHE A 569 -12.37 15.77 11.90
CA PHE A 569 -12.59 15.81 13.34
C PHE A 569 -12.42 14.41 13.92
N ASP A 570 -11.68 14.29 15.01
CA ASP A 570 -11.48 13.03 15.74
C ASP A 570 -11.74 13.27 17.22
N LEU A 571 -12.42 12.32 17.88
CA LEU A 571 -12.64 12.28 19.32
C LEU A 571 -12.36 10.87 19.84
N GLY A 572 -11.36 10.74 20.69
CA GLY A 572 -10.90 9.47 21.23
C GLY A 572 -10.94 9.41 22.75
N TYR A 573 -11.09 8.21 23.28
CA TYR A 573 -10.89 7.87 24.69
C TYR A 573 -10.00 6.64 24.79
N GLU A 574 -9.01 6.67 25.66
CA GLU A 574 -8.12 5.57 25.98
C GLU A 574 -8.11 5.26 27.46
N GLN A 575 -8.08 3.98 27.81
CA GLN A 575 -8.00 3.48 29.17
C GLN A 575 -6.82 2.52 29.32
N LYS A 576 -5.88 2.80 30.23
CA LYS A 576 -4.83 1.86 30.64
C LYS A 576 -5.46 0.69 31.42
N LEU A 577 -5.09 -0.54 31.03
CA LEU A 577 -5.55 -1.80 31.61
C LEU A 577 -4.36 -2.51 32.24
N GLY A 578 -4.48 -2.97 33.49
CA GLY A 578 -3.40 -3.70 34.16
C GLY A 578 -2.06 -2.94 34.19
N ARG A 579 -0.99 -3.62 33.87
CA ARG A 579 0.40 -3.08 33.81
C ARG A 579 0.74 -2.57 32.42
N SER A 580 0.36 -3.30 31.37
CA SER A 580 0.82 -3.07 29.99
C SER A 580 -0.33 -2.88 29.03
N GLY A 581 -1.59 -3.18 29.45
CA GLY A 581 -2.74 -3.17 28.56
C GLY A 581 -3.30 -1.78 28.32
N ILE A 582 -3.98 -1.64 27.16
CA ILE A 582 -4.70 -0.43 26.76
C ILE A 582 -5.93 -0.81 25.95
N ALA A 583 -7.02 -0.09 26.17
CA ALA A 583 -8.21 -0.10 25.34
C ALA A 583 -8.49 1.31 24.84
N GLY A 584 -8.93 1.44 23.60
CA GLY A 584 -9.24 2.74 23.01
C GLY A 584 -10.52 2.70 22.18
N VAL A 585 -11.19 3.83 22.07
CA VAL A 585 -12.25 4.11 21.12
C VAL A 585 -12.02 5.47 20.48
N ASN A 586 -12.25 5.57 19.18
CA ASN A 586 -12.15 6.82 18.44
C ASN A 586 -13.34 6.95 17.49
N VAL A 587 -13.95 8.12 17.46
CA VAL A 587 -14.98 8.50 16.50
C VAL A 587 -14.38 9.56 15.59
N PHE A 588 -14.58 9.43 14.29
CA PHE A 588 -14.06 10.39 13.32
C PHE A 588 -15.15 10.82 12.32
N TYR A 589 -14.95 12.02 11.78
CA TYR A 589 -15.74 12.58 10.71
C TYR A 589 -14.84 13.36 9.76
N ARG A 590 -15.04 13.21 8.45
CA ARG A 590 -14.38 13.97 7.40
C ARG A 590 -15.42 14.55 6.46
N LYS A 591 -15.28 15.84 6.12
CA LYS A 591 -16.00 16.45 5.01
C LYS A 591 -15.01 16.80 3.92
N VAL A 592 -15.11 16.10 2.79
CA VAL A 592 -14.28 16.34 1.60
C VAL A 592 -15.02 17.31 0.69
N ASN A 593 -14.32 18.32 0.19
CA ASN A 593 -14.84 19.29 -0.77
C ASN A 593 -13.97 19.26 -2.02
N ASP A 594 -14.50 19.74 -3.13
CA ASP A 594 -13.84 19.76 -4.44
C ASP A 594 -13.42 18.35 -4.89
N LEU A 595 -14.30 17.35 -4.60
CA LEU A 595 -14.03 15.94 -4.91
C LEU A 595 -13.76 15.77 -6.40
N ILE A 596 -12.71 15.03 -6.75
CA ILE A 596 -12.36 14.71 -8.13
C ILE A 596 -13.14 13.48 -8.57
N GLU A 597 -14.04 13.67 -9.53
CA GLU A 597 -14.86 12.61 -10.12
C GLU A 597 -14.73 12.62 -11.65
N LEU A 598 -14.92 11.44 -12.26
CA LEU A 598 -14.88 11.28 -13.71
C LEU A 598 -16.15 11.84 -14.35
N THR A 599 -15.98 12.61 -15.42
CA THR A 599 -17.09 13.19 -16.20
C THR A 599 -16.98 12.81 -17.67
N ASN A 600 -18.11 12.48 -18.27
CA ASN A 600 -18.18 12.22 -19.70
C ASN A 600 -17.94 13.51 -20.51
N THR A 601 -16.97 13.48 -21.41
CA THR A 601 -16.64 14.62 -22.28
C THR A 601 -17.58 14.76 -23.48
N GLY A 602 -18.36 13.72 -23.78
CA GLY A 602 -19.18 13.62 -24.99
C GLY A 602 -18.39 13.26 -26.26
N VAL A 603 -17.09 13.00 -26.13
CA VAL A 603 -16.24 12.51 -27.22
C VAL A 603 -16.35 10.99 -27.28
N GLU A 604 -16.49 10.42 -28.49
CA GLU A 604 -16.51 8.96 -28.72
C GLU A 604 -15.17 8.34 -28.33
N GLY A 605 -15.21 7.21 -27.63
CA GLY A 605 -14.04 6.47 -27.19
C GLY A 605 -13.39 5.61 -28.27
N SER A 606 -12.24 5.02 -27.97
CA SER A 606 -11.43 4.22 -28.89
C SER A 606 -12.12 2.93 -29.35
N GLU A 607 -13.00 2.34 -28.53
CA GLU A 607 -13.75 1.13 -28.84
C GLU A 607 -15.02 1.39 -29.70
N GLY A 608 -15.32 2.67 -30.02
CA GLY A 608 -16.32 3.07 -30.97
C GLY A 608 -17.70 3.41 -30.41
N ALA A 609 -18.75 3.22 -31.19
CA ALA A 609 -20.07 3.70 -30.86
C ALA A 609 -20.61 3.13 -29.54
N GLY A 610 -21.00 4.01 -28.64
CA GLY A 610 -21.51 3.67 -27.32
C GLY A 610 -20.45 3.88 -26.19
N THR A 611 -19.17 4.02 -26.54
CA THR A 611 -18.08 4.34 -25.58
C THR A 611 -17.73 5.84 -25.64
N PHE A 612 -17.12 6.34 -24.57
CA PHE A 612 -16.80 7.76 -24.44
C PHE A 612 -15.44 7.98 -23.77
N VAL A 613 -14.88 9.14 -24.04
CA VAL A 613 -13.73 9.67 -23.31
C VAL A 613 -14.22 10.32 -22.02
N TYR A 614 -13.73 9.85 -20.87
CA TYR A 614 -14.00 10.45 -19.57
C TYR A 614 -12.80 11.25 -19.09
N GLN A 615 -13.09 12.34 -18.36
CA GLN A 615 -12.08 13.24 -17.83
C GLN A 615 -12.36 13.58 -16.37
N PRO A 616 -11.36 13.54 -15.46
CA PRO A 616 -11.54 13.92 -14.07
C PRO A 616 -11.76 15.42 -13.93
N GLN A 617 -12.69 15.81 -13.06
CA GLN A 617 -13.02 17.20 -12.73
C GLN A 617 -13.30 17.37 -11.26
N ASN A 618 -13.04 18.57 -10.70
CA ASN A 618 -13.37 18.92 -9.33
C ASN A 618 -14.89 19.20 -9.22
N ILE A 619 -15.66 18.19 -8.86
CA ILE A 619 -17.11 18.27 -8.74
C ILE A 619 -17.58 17.57 -7.46
N GLY A 620 -18.52 18.21 -6.76
CA GLY A 620 -19.18 17.60 -5.63
C GLY A 620 -18.42 17.61 -4.30
N ASP A 621 -19.05 17.00 -3.34
CA ASP A 621 -18.59 16.88 -1.96
C ASP A 621 -18.80 15.45 -1.45
N GLY A 622 -17.91 15.00 -0.55
CA GLY A 622 -18.02 13.71 0.12
C GLY A 622 -18.03 13.84 1.64
N LYS A 623 -18.58 12.84 2.31
CA LYS A 623 -18.54 12.71 3.77
C LYS A 623 -18.09 11.30 4.13
N VAL A 624 -17.22 11.20 5.15
CA VAL A 624 -16.75 9.92 5.68
C VAL A 624 -16.81 9.97 7.20
N TRP A 625 -17.28 8.90 7.83
CA TRP A 625 -17.35 8.80 9.29
C TRP A 625 -17.17 7.35 9.75
N GLY A 626 -16.85 7.19 11.01
CA GLY A 626 -16.73 5.85 11.57
C GLY A 626 -16.38 5.84 13.04
N VAL A 627 -16.33 4.62 13.57
CA VAL A 627 -15.93 4.32 14.95
C VAL A 627 -14.85 3.24 14.91
N GLU A 628 -13.76 3.51 15.59
CA GLU A 628 -12.61 2.62 15.72
C GLU A 628 -12.48 2.20 17.19
N PHE A 629 -12.43 0.90 17.46
CA PHE A 629 -12.15 0.34 18.77
C PHE A 629 -10.89 -0.50 18.71
N ASP A 630 -10.04 -0.40 19.71
CA ASP A 630 -8.84 -1.22 19.86
C ASP A 630 -8.61 -1.66 21.31
N LEU A 631 -8.04 -2.85 21.47
CA LEU A 631 -7.67 -3.48 22.72
C LEU A 631 -6.33 -4.21 22.56
N SER A 632 -5.45 -4.05 23.53
CA SER A 632 -4.21 -4.86 23.63
C SER A 632 -3.89 -5.02 25.13
N THR A 633 -3.91 -6.24 25.67
CA THR A 633 -3.71 -6.49 27.11
C THR A 633 -3.27 -7.92 27.41
N ASP A 634 -2.64 -8.14 28.58
CA ASP A 634 -2.52 -9.47 29.15
C ASP A 634 -3.80 -9.88 29.90
N LEU A 635 -3.93 -11.19 30.14
CA LEU A 635 -5.02 -11.77 30.92
C LEU A 635 -4.63 -12.05 32.39
N GLY A 636 -3.63 -11.34 32.92
CA GLY A 636 -3.16 -11.47 34.30
C GLY A 636 -4.26 -11.20 35.33
N PHE A 637 -5.24 -10.39 35.02
CA PHE A 637 -6.43 -10.11 35.88
C PHE A 637 -7.36 -11.30 36.05
N VAL A 638 -7.28 -12.31 35.19
CA VAL A 638 -7.98 -13.60 35.33
C VAL A 638 -7.03 -14.75 35.65
N GLY A 639 -5.77 -14.48 36.03
CA GLY A 639 -4.78 -15.48 36.43
C GLY A 639 -3.98 -16.09 35.30
N LEU A 640 -3.99 -15.49 34.10
CA LEU A 640 -3.26 -15.93 32.91
C LEU A 640 -2.27 -14.84 32.44
N PRO A 641 -1.21 -14.55 33.22
CA PRO A 641 -0.29 -13.45 32.91
C PRO A 641 0.57 -13.67 31.64
N ASP A 642 0.75 -14.93 31.25
CA ASP A 642 1.50 -15.31 30.05
C ASP A 642 0.63 -15.40 28.78
N THR A 643 -0.64 -14.97 28.88
CA THR A 643 -1.57 -14.92 27.76
C THR A 643 -1.85 -13.47 27.40
N GLY A 644 -1.49 -13.06 26.19
CA GLY A 644 -1.84 -11.77 25.61
C GLY A 644 -2.98 -11.87 24.63
N VAL A 645 -3.84 -10.88 24.64
CA VAL A 645 -4.91 -10.73 23.66
C VAL A 645 -4.87 -9.33 23.05
N PHE A 646 -5.13 -9.25 21.77
CA PHE A 646 -5.34 -7.99 21.09
C PHE A 646 -6.50 -8.09 20.12
N GLY A 647 -7.09 -6.95 19.83
CA GLY A 647 -8.17 -6.89 18.86
C GLY A 647 -8.49 -5.46 18.50
N ASN A 648 -8.97 -5.28 17.31
CA ASN A 648 -9.53 -4.02 16.86
C ASN A 648 -10.72 -4.27 15.95
N ILE A 649 -11.63 -3.32 15.94
CA ILE A 649 -12.76 -3.27 15.03
C ILE A 649 -12.98 -1.83 14.61
N SER A 650 -13.12 -1.62 13.32
CA SER A 650 -13.48 -0.32 12.74
C SER A 650 -14.76 -0.46 11.95
N TRP A 651 -15.70 0.41 12.24
CA TRP A 651 -16.95 0.56 11.51
C TRP A 651 -16.87 1.81 10.66
N LEU A 652 -17.05 1.66 9.36
CA LEU A 652 -16.75 2.70 8.38
C LEU A 652 -17.97 2.95 7.49
N ASP A 653 -18.24 4.21 7.22
CA ASP A 653 -19.29 4.61 6.27
C ASP A 653 -18.94 5.91 5.58
N SER A 654 -19.55 6.16 4.43
CA SER A 654 -19.36 7.37 3.67
C SER A 654 -20.53 7.64 2.71
N LYS A 655 -20.55 8.86 2.19
CA LYS A 655 -21.57 9.31 1.25
C LYS A 655 -20.97 10.25 0.23
N ILE A 656 -21.14 9.91 -1.04
CA ILE A 656 -20.90 10.74 -2.21
C ILE A 656 -22.19 10.73 -3.05
N ILE A 657 -22.38 11.74 -3.84
CA ILE A 657 -23.46 11.78 -4.85
C ILE A 657 -22.77 12.02 -6.20
N ASP A 658 -22.82 11.04 -7.06
CA ASP A 658 -22.38 11.13 -8.46
C ASP A 658 -23.60 11.21 -9.41
N GLU A 659 -23.37 11.12 -10.70
CA GLU A 659 -24.43 11.19 -11.71
C GLU A 659 -25.41 9.99 -11.68
N PHE A 660 -25.00 8.85 -11.11
CA PHE A 660 -25.85 7.66 -10.95
C PHE A 660 -26.58 7.63 -9.61
N GLY A 661 -26.36 8.60 -8.72
CA GLY A 661 -27.01 8.73 -7.42
C GLY A 661 -26.07 8.61 -6.22
N GLU A 662 -26.65 8.30 -5.05
CA GLU A 662 -25.89 8.19 -3.80
C GLU A 662 -25.09 6.89 -3.76
N ARG A 663 -23.80 6.98 -3.37
CA ARG A 663 -22.93 5.84 -3.10
C ARG A 663 -21.95 6.14 -1.96
N ARG A 664 -21.19 5.14 -1.56
CA ARG A 664 -19.99 5.28 -0.71
C ARG A 664 -18.78 5.61 -1.55
N PHE A 665 -17.66 6.01 -0.92
CA PHE A 665 -16.37 6.03 -1.62
C PHE A 665 -16.06 4.65 -2.17
N ASN A 666 -15.53 4.61 -3.40
CA ASN A 666 -15.16 3.37 -4.08
C ASN A 666 -14.21 2.53 -3.23
N GLY A 667 -14.44 1.23 -3.19
CA GLY A 667 -13.64 0.27 -2.46
C GLY A 667 -13.73 0.37 -0.94
N GLN A 668 -14.59 1.23 -0.37
CA GLN A 668 -14.71 1.35 1.07
C GLN A 668 -15.43 0.16 1.69
N SER A 669 -14.71 -0.66 2.46
CA SER A 669 -15.31 -1.71 3.27
C SER A 669 -16.10 -1.13 4.45
N LYS A 670 -17.26 -1.72 4.77
CA LYS A 670 -18.12 -1.27 5.89
C LYS A 670 -17.49 -1.49 7.27
N TYR A 671 -16.62 -2.48 7.37
CA TYR A 671 -15.91 -2.79 8.60
C TYR A 671 -14.60 -3.53 8.30
N VAL A 672 -13.69 -3.44 9.24
CA VAL A 672 -12.54 -4.35 9.35
C VAL A 672 -12.34 -4.69 10.82
N TYR A 673 -12.06 -5.95 11.11
CA TYR A 673 -11.68 -6.37 12.45
C TYR A 673 -10.56 -7.40 12.44
N ASN A 674 -9.75 -7.35 13.50
CA ASN A 674 -8.68 -8.28 13.78
C ASN A 674 -8.78 -8.72 15.23
N PHE A 675 -8.55 -10.01 15.50
CA PHE A 675 -8.44 -10.57 16.83
C PHE A 675 -7.22 -11.49 16.88
N GLY A 676 -6.45 -11.38 17.95
CA GLY A 676 -5.31 -12.24 18.14
C GLY A 676 -5.13 -12.68 19.59
N VAL A 677 -4.54 -13.85 19.76
CA VAL A 677 -4.11 -14.39 21.04
C VAL A 677 -2.69 -14.91 20.92
N ILE A 678 -1.89 -14.66 21.94
CA ILE A 678 -0.52 -15.15 22.08
C ILE A 678 -0.42 -15.82 23.45
N GLN A 679 0.01 -17.08 23.48
CA GLN A 679 0.37 -17.79 24.70
C GLN A 679 1.87 -17.99 24.76
N ASP A 680 2.51 -17.39 25.74
CA ASP A 680 3.90 -17.65 26.07
C ASP A 680 3.99 -18.83 27.05
N ILE A 681 5.04 -19.64 26.92
CA ILE A 681 5.39 -20.76 27.80
C ILE A 681 6.85 -20.60 28.21
N PRO A 682 7.14 -19.69 29.16
CA PRO A 682 8.51 -19.34 29.53
C PRO A 682 9.33 -20.56 29.97
N SER A 683 8.72 -21.49 30.71
CA SER A 683 9.39 -22.70 31.19
C SER A 683 9.85 -23.66 30.09
N ALA A 684 9.19 -23.62 28.94
CA ALA A 684 9.57 -24.39 27.76
C ALA A 684 10.38 -23.56 26.75
N GLY A 685 10.54 -22.25 26.95
CA GLY A 685 11.10 -21.36 25.94
C GLY A 685 10.32 -21.44 24.61
N ALA A 686 9.01 -21.46 24.70
CA ALA A 686 8.12 -21.63 23.56
C ALA A 686 6.99 -20.61 23.60
N ALA A 687 6.40 -20.32 22.44
CA ALA A 687 5.15 -19.57 22.34
C ALA A 687 4.33 -20.05 21.14
N PHE A 688 3.04 -19.79 21.18
CA PHE A 688 2.17 -19.97 20.04
C PHE A 688 1.07 -18.90 20.05
N GLY A 689 0.47 -18.67 18.92
CA GLY A 689 -0.62 -17.72 18.82
C GLY A 689 -1.35 -17.83 17.49
N ALA A 690 -2.45 -17.11 17.42
CA ALA A 690 -3.27 -17.02 16.23
C ALA A 690 -3.84 -15.60 16.05
N THR A 691 -4.02 -15.18 14.80
CA THR A 691 -4.79 -13.99 14.45
C THR A 691 -5.88 -14.35 13.46
N TYR A 692 -7.02 -13.73 13.61
CA TYR A 692 -8.13 -13.79 12.67
C TYR A 692 -8.49 -12.40 12.20
N ARG A 693 -8.53 -12.19 10.89
CA ARG A 693 -8.86 -10.92 10.26
C ARG A 693 -10.02 -11.09 9.28
N LYS A 694 -10.93 -10.11 9.25
CA LYS A 694 -12.00 -10.02 8.28
C LYS A 694 -12.23 -8.58 7.88
N GLN A 695 -12.30 -8.36 6.57
CA GLN A 695 -12.72 -7.10 5.94
C GLN A 695 -14.14 -7.27 5.40
N GLY A 696 -14.98 -6.27 5.58
CA GLY A 696 -16.35 -6.22 5.05
C GLY A 696 -16.35 -6.03 3.54
N GLY A 697 -17.47 -6.32 2.91
CA GLY A 697 -17.64 -6.09 1.48
C GLY A 697 -17.52 -4.60 1.12
N ALA A 698 -17.08 -4.34 -0.11
CA ALA A 698 -16.94 -3.03 -0.72
C ALA A 698 -17.82 -2.91 -1.97
N PHE A 699 -17.99 -1.69 -2.44
CA PHE A 699 -18.68 -1.37 -3.67
C PHE A 699 -17.88 -0.33 -4.42
N ASP A 700 -17.69 -0.55 -5.71
CA ASP A 700 -17.07 0.37 -6.64
C ASP A 700 -18.07 0.68 -7.76
N ARG A 701 -18.12 1.93 -8.22
CA ARG A 701 -18.88 2.35 -9.36
C ARG A 701 -18.07 3.29 -10.22
N THR A 702 -17.93 2.92 -11.46
CA THR A 702 -17.42 3.74 -12.54
C THR A 702 -18.49 3.82 -13.63
N VAL A 703 -18.21 4.57 -14.68
CA VAL A 703 -19.08 4.57 -15.85
C VAL A 703 -18.95 3.24 -16.57
N GLY A 704 -20.07 2.66 -16.92
CA GLY A 704 -20.12 1.34 -17.58
C GLY A 704 -20.02 0.15 -16.63
N GLU A 705 -19.61 0.35 -15.35
CA GLU A 705 -19.40 -0.78 -14.47
C GLU A 705 -19.73 -0.50 -12.99
N GLU A 706 -20.28 -1.50 -12.33
CA GLU A 706 -20.47 -1.56 -10.86
C GLU A 706 -19.91 -2.87 -10.32
N VAL A 707 -19.09 -2.80 -9.29
CA VAL A 707 -18.43 -3.98 -8.70
C VAL A 707 -18.79 -4.12 -7.22
N PHE A 708 -19.24 -5.31 -6.83
CA PHE A 708 -19.46 -5.69 -5.44
C PHE A 708 -18.39 -6.69 -5.02
N THR A 709 -17.48 -6.28 -4.16
CA THR A 709 -16.38 -7.13 -3.67
C THR A 709 -16.69 -7.70 -2.29
N ALA A 710 -16.50 -9.00 -2.12
CA ALA A 710 -16.57 -9.70 -0.84
C ALA A 710 -15.23 -10.39 -0.54
N TYR A 711 -14.60 -10.00 0.56
CA TYR A 711 -13.29 -10.51 0.98
C TYR A 711 -13.41 -11.76 1.84
N GLY A 712 -12.56 -12.76 1.62
CA GLY A 712 -12.39 -13.91 2.51
C GLY A 712 -11.88 -13.49 3.90
N ALA A 713 -12.01 -14.39 4.87
CA ALA A 713 -11.37 -14.21 6.17
C ALA A 713 -9.95 -14.81 6.12
N ASP A 714 -9.01 -14.16 6.83
CA ASP A 714 -7.65 -14.64 7.00
C ASP A 714 -7.47 -15.19 8.43
N LEU A 715 -6.90 -16.39 8.53
CA LEU A 715 -6.43 -16.99 9.78
C LEU A 715 -4.94 -17.25 9.65
N GLU A 716 -4.19 -16.70 10.58
CA GLU A 716 -2.77 -16.93 10.71
C GLU A 716 -2.45 -17.54 12.06
N VAL A 717 -1.55 -18.53 12.08
CA VAL A 717 -1.11 -19.24 13.29
C VAL A 717 0.40 -19.31 13.30
N PHE A 718 1.02 -19.05 14.46
CA PHE A 718 2.45 -19.26 14.63
C PHE A 718 2.77 -20.21 15.78
N VAL A 719 3.94 -20.84 15.69
CA VAL A 719 4.59 -21.58 16.75
C VAL A 719 6.05 -21.16 16.82
N GLU A 720 6.54 -20.88 18.02
CA GLU A 720 7.91 -20.43 18.28
C GLU A 720 8.62 -21.34 19.25
N LYS A 721 9.91 -21.60 19.00
CA LYS A 721 10.82 -22.26 19.94
C LYS A 721 12.10 -21.44 20.08
N ARG A 722 12.42 -21.07 21.32
CA ARG A 722 13.62 -20.32 21.73
C ARG A 722 14.67 -21.28 22.28
N PHE A 723 15.93 -21.10 21.87
CA PHE A 723 17.09 -21.87 22.31
C PHE A 723 18.11 -20.91 22.94
N GLY A 724 18.09 -20.83 24.26
CA GLY A 724 18.91 -19.87 25.00
C GLY A 724 18.42 -18.43 24.76
N LYS A 725 19.37 -17.49 24.65
CA LYS A 725 19.12 -16.06 24.50
C LYS A 725 19.38 -15.53 23.08
N SER A 726 19.87 -16.38 22.20
CA SER A 726 20.37 -15.92 20.90
C SER A 726 19.72 -16.59 19.68
N PHE A 727 18.97 -17.66 19.86
CA PHE A 727 18.47 -18.42 18.72
C PHE A 727 16.98 -18.74 18.85
N THR A 728 16.23 -18.47 17.79
CA THR A 728 14.79 -18.72 17.71
C THR A 728 14.45 -19.36 16.37
N ILE A 729 13.53 -20.32 16.40
CA ILE A 729 12.88 -20.87 15.21
C ILE A 729 11.38 -20.58 15.32
N ARG A 730 10.80 -20.07 14.25
CA ARG A 730 9.36 -19.82 14.11
C ARG A 730 8.81 -20.50 12.87
N ALA A 731 7.64 -21.09 13.03
CA ALA A 731 6.83 -21.55 11.92
C ALA A 731 5.51 -20.76 11.92
N VAL A 732 5.12 -20.24 10.77
CA VAL A 732 3.89 -19.47 10.58
C VAL A 732 3.11 -20.08 9.44
N GLY A 733 1.81 -20.27 9.63
CA GLY A 733 0.87 -20.58 8.55
C GLY A 733 -0.07 -19.38 8.38
N SER A 734 -0.15 -18.82 7.19
CA SER A 734 -1.02 -17.70 6.82
C SER A 734 -2.03 -18.14 5.75
N ASN A 735 -3.12 -17.38 5.61
CA ASN A 735 -4.25 -17.71 4.73
C ASN A 735 -4.79 -19.14 4.92
N LEU A 736 -4.78 -19.64 6.17
CA LEU A 736 -5.14 -21.03 6.48
C LEU A 736 -6.60 -21.38 6.18
N LEU A 737 -7.48 -20.39 6.07
CA LEU A 737 -8.88 -20.57 5.67
C LEU A 737 -9.05 -20.63 4.15
N ASN A 738 -8.02 -20.30 3.38
CA ASN A 738 -8.06 -20.17 1.93
C ASN A 738 -9.29 -19.36 1.48
N GLY A 739 -9.47 -18.19 2.12
CA GLY A 739 -10.64 -17.35 1.93
C GLY A 739 -10.68 -16.78 0.51
N ALA A 740 -11.79 -16.96 -0.20
CA ALA A 740 -11.92 -16.39 -1.53
C ALA A 740 -12.20 -14.90 -1.48
N LYS A 741 -11.58 -14.11 -2.36
CA LYS A 741 -12.10 -12.84 -2.82
C LYS A 741 -13.17 -13.17 -3.88
N ARG A 742 -14.33 -12.54 -3.80
CA ARG A 742 -15.43 -12.73 -4.75
C ARG A 742 -15.89 -11.36 -5.22
N GLU A 743 -16.10 -11.25 -6.51
CA GLU A 743 -16.58 -10.02 -7.13
C GLU A 743 -17.80 -10.33 -7.99
N ALA A 744 -18.73 -9.38 -7.99
CA ALA A 744 -19.89 -9.41 -8.88
C ALA A 744 -19.88 -8.10 -9.65
N PHE A 745 -19.76 -8.19 -10.96
CA PHE A 745 -19.70 -7.07 -11.89
C PHE A 745 -21.04 -6.93 -12.57
N ASN A 746 -21.58 -5.72 -12.56
CA ASN A 746 -22.63 -5.29 -13.46
C ASN A 746 -21.99 -4.44 -14.55
N LYS A 747 -21.93 -4.92 -15.78
CA LYS A 747 -21.39 -4.18 -16.93
C LYS A 747 -22.52 -3.65 -17.78
N PHE A 748 -22.35 -2.46 -18.33
CA PHE A 748 -23.38 -1.74 -19.09
C PHE A 748 -22.77 -1.23 -20.39
N THR A 749 -23.45 -1.42 -21.52
CA THR A 749 -23.00 -0.95 -22.84
C THR A 749 -22.89 0.56 -22.93
N THR A 750 -23.74 1.29 -22.21
CA THR A 750 -23.77 2.75 -22.24
C THR A 750 -24.10 3.34 -20.88
N ARG A 751 -23.73 4.62 -20.67
CA ARG A 751 -24.15 5.40 -19.50
C ARG A 751 -25.68 5.43 -19.34
N ASN A 752 -26.43 5.55 -20.44
CA ASN A 752 -27.90 5.55 -20.40
C ASN A 752 -28.43 4.19 -19.94
N ALA A 753 -27.84 3.10 -20.39
CA ALA A 753 -28.17 1.76 -19.91
C ALA A 753 -28.00 1.62 -18.39
N GLN A 754 -26.87 2.13 -17.85
CA GLN A 754 -26.59 2.16 -16.40
C GLN A 754 -27.56 3.06 -15.62
N LEU A 755 -28.03 4.16 -16.21
CA LEU A 755 -29.05 5.05 -15.65
C LEU A 755 -30.48 4.51 -15.76
N GLY A 756 -30.71 3.43 -16.48
CA GLY A 756 -32.06 2.95 -16.80
C GLY A 756 -32.80 3.86 -17.78
N LEU A 757 -32.06 4.39 -18.76
CA LEU A 757 -32.62 5.25 -19.82
C LEU A 757 -32.46 4.57 -21.20
N GLU A 758 -33.36 4.88 -22.12
CA GLU A 758 -33.23 4.56 -23.54
C GLU A 758 -32.12 5.44 -24.17
N GLU A 759 -31.71 5.12 -25.40
CA GLU A 759 -30.72 5.92 -26.16
C GLU A 759 -31.14 7.38 -26.34
N ASP A 760 -32.45 7.63 -26.46
CA ASP A 760 -33.00 8.98 -26.57
C ASP A 760 -33.15 9.73 -25.23
N GLY A 761 -32.71 9.12 -24.10
CA GLY A 761 -32.78 9.68 -22.77
C GLY A 761 -34.15 9.54 -22.09
N THR A 762 -35.10 8.84 -22.67
CA THR A 762 -36.37 8.53 -22.00
C THR A 762 -36.22 7.37 -21.01
N PRO A 763 -37.05 7.27 -19.93
CA PRO A 763 -36.97 6.15 -18.99
C PRO A 763 -37.18 4.79 -19.70
N ALA A 764 -36.26 3.84 -19.47
CA ALA A 764 -36.37 2.46 -19.91
C ALA A 764 -37.15 1.61 -18.89
N ASP A 765 -37.54 0.41 -19.25
CA ASP A 765 -38.14 -0.58 -18.35
C ASP A 765 -37.02 -1.33 -17.57
N GLY A 766 -36.28 -0.61 -16.72
CA GLY A 766 -35.14 -1.11 -15.96
C GLY A 766 -33.79 -0.73 -16.58
N ARG A 767 -32.72 -1.16 -15.91
CA ARG A 767 -31.32 -1.00 -16.37
C ARG A 767 -31.02 -2.09 -17.41
N ARG A 768 -30.20 -1.79 -18.41
CA ARG A 768 -29.83 -2.74 -19.45
C ARG A 768 -28.37 -3.16 -19.25
N PHE A 769 -28.22 -4.41 -18.85
CA PHE A 769 -26.90 -5.00 -18.64
C PHE A 769 -26.34 -5.51 -19.96
N ASP A 770 -25.07 -5.30 -20.19
CA ASP A 770 -24.30 -5.98 -21.22
C ASP A 770 -23.88 -7.35 -20.72
N GLU A 771 -23.31 -7.37 -19.53
CA GLU A 771 -22.84 -8.59 -18.89
C GLU A 771 -23.02 -8.51 -17.37
N TYR A 772 -23.36 -9.64 -16.76
CA TYR A 772 -23.24 -9.85 -15.34
C TYR A 772 -22.18 -10.93 -15.08
N GLU A 773 -21.12 -10.57 -14.37
CA GLU A 773 -19.99 -11.47 -14.11
C GLU A 773 -19.84 -11.78 -12.61
N LEU A 774 -19.59 -13.06 -12.30
CA LEU A 774 -19.29 -13.53 -10.96
C LEU A 774 -17.89 -14.12 -10.92
N GLU A 775 -16.99 -13.46 -10.22
CA GLU A 775 -15.62 -13.93 -10.01
C GLU A 775 -15.40 -14.58 -8.65
N SER A 776 -14.48 -15.53 -8.60
CA SER A 776 -13.96 -16.10 -7.37
C SER A 776 -12.46 -16.38 -7.46
N GLU A 777 -11.68 -15.73 -6.62
CA GLU A 777 -10.21 -15.80 -6.59
C GLU A 777 -9.69 -16.39 -5.29
N LYS A 778 -8.64 -17.22 -5.37
CA LYS A 778 -7.93 -17.84 -4.23
C LYS A 778 -6.45 -18.03 -4.54
N ALA A 779 -5.60 -17.97 -3.49
CA ALA A 779 -4.15 -18.20 -3.61
C ALA A 779 -3.65 -19.43 -2.82
N GLY A 780 -4.49 -20.03 -1.95
CA GLY A 780 -4.07 -21.13 -1.07
C GLY A 780 -3.33 -20.66 0.20
N PRO A 781 -3.10 -21.58 1.16
CA PRO A 781 -2.32 -21.30 2.36
C PRO A 781 -0.82 -21.16 2.05
N VAL A 782 -0.14 -20.35 2.88
CA VAL A 782 1.31 -20.17 2.82
C VAL A 782 1.92 -20.60 4.16
N PHE A 783 2.98 -21.40 4.11
CA PHE A 783 3.72 -21.85 5.28
C PHE A 783 5.12 -21.27 5.27
N GLN A 784 5.52 -20.64 6.37
CA GLN A 784 6.80 -19.99 6.53
C GLN A 784 7.58 -20.66 7.67
N LEU A 785 8.87 -20.91 7.46
CA LEU A 785 9.78 -21.38 8.50
C LEU A 785 11.00 -20.47 8.53
N MET A 786 11.22 -19.82 9.68
CA MET A 786 12.32 -18.87 9.88
C MET A 786 13.17 -19.20 11.08
N ALA A 787 14.48 -19.11 10.91
CA ALA A 787 15.46 -19.17 11.98
C ALA A 787 16.12 -17.80 12.16
N ARG A 788 16.30 -17.36 13.41
CA ARG A 788 16.94 -16.08 13.77
C ARG A 788 18.08 -16.36 14.75
N TYR A 789 19.21 -15.72 14.52
CA TYR A 789 20.37 -15.80 15.41
C TYR A 789 20.91 -14.41 15.72
N ALA A 790 20.98 -14.08 17.01
CA ALA A 790 21.56 -12.83 17.53
C ALA A 790 22.96 -13.04 18.04
N PHE A 791 23.86 -12.08 17.81
CA PHE A 791 25.29 -12.11 18.21
C PHE A 791 25.79 -10.74 18.67
#